data_96331ee8ca0256d3dc022aa12feb3fb1
#
_entry.id   96331ee8ca0256d3dc022aa12feb3fb1
#
_cell.length_a   1.000
_cell.length_b   1.000
_cell.length_c   1.000
_cell.angle_alpha   90.00
_cell.angle_beta   90.00
_cell.angle_gamma   90.00
#
_symmetry.space_group_name_H-M   'P 1'
#
loop_
_entity.id
_entity.type
_entity.pdbx_description
1 polymer ?
#
loop_
_entity_poly.entity_id
_entity_poly.type
_entity_poly.pdbx_seq_one_letter_code
_entity_poly.pdbx_strand_id
1 'polypeptide(L)'
;MTRSRYHITTAPAPLPFAPPARFHLQENDEYVKYGHPPFPIPGRGDPYWTPEIISQTWYMAEKGKIPISGAGYGGPFAGPGFDAIWLDMSEIVRPTRDGIHGREYISTSVDVGRKPLFLRFNGDGSPDDLPPIVELPIPVIFDPFPFPLVARSPVLAMARAAHALRTLAVITPEMWADDLLPFTSALVPRVSASDVDRMQHLWTRVRVVELEGDHLPAATRRIKSARSDVVVTWRVPFDRVDPLRVEQMVREGAEVIHLSADEYGQTARGFMADVLRGIHRHLVETGIRDEVTLIASGGIATAEHVPKAIVCGADLVAIDFTSVVALGCGLWADKARCPAEGGEFAPEWGAQRLINVLAAWRDQLLECLGAMGMREVRRLRGEVGRAIFQPQEEAAFRAMFSATVAAPPEPAETEVPTMGDMRWTPDLLQATWTQAATGKPPARGEHKVGRCGGGFDILRFTVEVNGSDPAPQQRREEEIDLSLPLNRRRDGPRITIPIPWYGGGMSFGSVSLQTMLARAMAAKETDTFTSTGEGGYPDELVPYADHLITQVATGLFGVREETIQRARFVEFKYAQGAKPGLGGHLLGGKTTEVVAVMREAVAWTSLFSPFPFHSVYSVEDHKKHVDWIRTVNPHAVVAVKVSTPTDVDMVAVGIYYAGAHIVHLDGGYGGTGAAPEIAKKNIAMPIEYAIPKVHRFLVNEGIRDEIVLVASGGIRTAYDIAKCIALGADGVVIGMADLVALGCTRLADCEKGKGCPFGITTTDPELSKLIDSHWGAQRIANLYRAWALQLHDLLGELGLRAIGDLRGRTDLLVYLERTVDAKAGV
;
A
#
# COMPACT_ATOMS: atom_id res chain seq x y z
N MET A 1 -31.78 -26.66 4.60
CA MET A 1 -30.95 -25.70 3.85
C MET A 1 -31.61 -24.33 3.87
N THR A 2 -31.49 -23.62 4.95
CA THR A 2 -31.96 -22.23 5.11
C THR A 2 -30.79 -21.32 4.74
N ARG A 3 -30.85 -20.73 3.54
CA ARG A 3 -29.92 -19.68 3.13
C ARG A 3 -30.04 -18.51 4.10
N SER A 4 -29.02 -18.31 4.91
CA SER A 4 -28.84 -17.06 5.65
C SER A 4 -28.73 -15.92 4.65
N ARG A 5 -29.80 -15.15 4.46
CA ARG A 5 -29.81 -13.91 3.70
C ARG A 5 -29.20 -12.81 4.57
N TYR A 6 -27.90 -12.72 4.61
CA TYR A 6 -27.23 -11.52 5.09
C TYR A 6 -27.00 -10.59 3.90
N HIS A 7 -27.97 -9.72 3.64
CA HIS A 7 -27.70 -8.51 2.89
C HIS A 7 -26.88 -7.57 3.80
N ILE A 8 -25.57 -7.64 3.69
CA ILE A 8 -24.73 -6.55 4.16
C ILE A 8 -24.89 -5.44 3.14
N THR A 9 -25.71 -4.44 3.46
CA THR A 9 -25.74 -3.20 2.67
C THR A 9 -24.36 -2.58 2.70
N THR A 10 -23.85 -2.21 1.57
CA THR A 10 -22.50 -1.68 1.31
C THR A 10 -22.17 -0.32 1.93
N ALA A 11 -23.07 0.26 2.68
CA ALA A 11 -22.85 1.32 3.66
C ALA A 11 -23.94 1.23 4.71
N PRO A 12 -23.64 1.39 6.01
CA PRO A 12 -24.69 1.65 6.96
C PRO A 12 -25.46 2.88 6.48
N ALA A 13 -26.79 2.79 6.50
CA ALA A 13 -27.62 3.95 6.20
C ALA A 13 -27.15 5.13 7.07
N PRO A 14 -27.00 6.33 6.52
CA PRO A 14 -26.60 7.47 7.32
C PRO A 14 -27.57 7.62 8.49
N LEU A 15 -27.03 7.85 9.70
CA LEU A 15 -27.87 8.15 10.84
C LEU A 15 -28.69 9.41 10.52
N PRO A 16 -29.99 9.48 10.95
CA PRO A 16 -30.89 10.52 10.53
C PRO A 16 -30.55 11.93 11.08
N PHE A 17 -29.41 12.10 11.72
CA PHE A 17 -29.01 13.34 12.37
C PHE A 17 -27.85 13.99 11.63
N ALA A 18 -28.06 15.20 11.15
CA ALA A 18 -26.96 16.03 10.68
C ALA A 18 -26.05 16.40 11.87
N PRO A 19 -24.73 16.36 11.70
CA PRO A 19 -23.82 16.81 12.73
C PRO A 19 -24.09 18.27 13.08
N PRO A 20 -24.05 18.67 14.37
CA PRO A 20 -24.22 20.06 14.73
C PRO A 20 -23.12 20.92 14.11
N ALA A 21 -23.50 22.07 13.55
CA ALA A 21 -22.64 22.97 12.80
C ALA A 21 -21.40 23.53 13.55
N ARG A 22 -21.26 23.22 14.84
CA ARG A 22 -20.20 23.73 15.72
C ARG A 22 -18.93 22.87 15.78
N PHE A 23 -18.93 21.67 15.24
CA PHE A 23 -17.74 20.81 15.17
C PHE A 23 -17.24 20.66 13.73
N HIS A 24 -17.19 21.78 13.01
CA HIS A 24 -16.30 21.83 11.87
C HIS A 24 -14.88 21.72 12.41
N LEU A 25 -14.11 20.76 11.88
CA LEU A 25 -12.66 20.84 11.94
C LEU A 25 -12.30 22.28 11.61
N GLN A 26 -11.51 22.94 12.45
CA GLN A 26 -11.22 24.36 12.27
C GLN A 26 -10.84 24.61 10.83
N GLU A 27 -11.36 25.66 10.21
CA GLU A 27 -11.23 25.98 8.77
C GLU A 27 -9.77 26.04 8.28
N ASN A 28 -8.81 26.02 9.20
CA ASN A 28 -7.36 25.95 8.94
C ASN A 28 -6.80 24.54 8.74
N ASP A 29 -7.60 23.51 8.84
CA ASP A 29 -7.10 22.15 8.55
C ASP A 29 -7.13 21.88 7.03
N GLU A 30 -6.22 22.52 6.32
CA GLU A 30 -5.95 22.28 4.89
C GLU A 30 -5.71 20.80 4.57
N TYR A 31 -5.34 20.01 5.57
CA TYR A 31 -5.11 18.58 5.47
C TYR A 31 -6.33 17.75 5.15
N VAL A 32 -7.47 18.06 5.76
CA VAL A 32 -8.75 17.42 5.43
C VAL A 32 -9.17 17.77 4.02
N LYS A 33 -8.76 18.94 3.54
CA LYS A 33 -9.09 19.44 2.21
C LYS A 33 -8.24 18.77 1.12
N TYR A 34 -7.01 18.36 1.41
CA TYR A 34 -6.05 17.85 0.42
C TYR A 34 -5.64 16.38 0.61
N GLY A 35 -6.16 15.70 1.62
CA GLY A 35 -6.01 14.24 1.79
C GLY A 35 -4.69 13.76 2.39
N HIS A 36 -3.57 14.42 2.14
CA HIS A 36 -2.26 14.09 2.69
C HIS A 36 -1.42 15.32 2.92
N PRO A 37 -0.89 15.53 4.13
CA PRO A 37 0.19 16.50 4.28
C PRO A 37 1.43 15.96 3.58
N PRO A 38 2.03 16.71 2.65
CA PRO A 38 3.28 16.33 2.02
C PRO A 38 4.43 16.19 3.03
N PHE A 39 4.32 16.84 4.18
CA PHE A 39 5.32 16.86 5.25
C PHE A 39 4.65 16.90 6.64
N PRO A 40 5.31 16.41 7.70
CA PRO A 40 4.81 16.50 9.08
C PRO A 40 4.54 17.94 9.51
N ILE A 41 3.45 18.18 10.23
CA ILE A 41 3.21 19.49 10.88
C ILE A 41 3.80 19.49 12.27
N PRO A 42 4.60 20.49 12.60
CA PRO A 42 5.10 20.67 13.96
C PRO A 42 3.96 20.75 14.99
N GLY A 43 4.12 20.01 16.10
CA GLY A 43 3.21 20.08 17.25
C GLY A 43 1.95 19.23 17.17
N ARG A 44 1.78 18.41 16.14
CA ARG A 44 0.66 17.47 16.00
C ARG A 44 1.17 16.03 15.88
N GLY A 45 0.61 15.13 16.69
CA GLY A 45 0.99 13.72 16.71
C GLY A 45 2.42 13.50 17.23
N ASP A 46 2.95 12.33 16.92
CA ASP A 46 4.29 11.87 17.29
C ASP A 46 4.88 10.99 16.16
N PRO A 47 6.05 10.38 16.30
CA PRO A 47 6.62 9.52 15.27
C PRO A 47 5.81 8.27 14.93
N TYR A 48 4.90 7.82 15.80
CA TYR A 48 4.02 6.68 15.56
C TYR A 48 2.63 7.13 15.11
N TRP A 49 1.97 8.00 15.88
CA TRP A 49 0.69 8.63 15.53
C TRP A 49 0.95 9.88 14.69
N THR A 50 1.38 9.69 13.47
CA THR A 50 1.83 10.76 12.59
C THR A 50 0.71 11.73 12.20
N PRO A 51 1.03 12.96 11.81
CA PRO A 51 0.04 13.90 11.26
C PRO A 51 -0.75 13.34 10.07
N GLU A 52 -0.12 12.48 9.26
CA GLU A 52 -0.77 11.79 8.16
C GLU A 52 -1.87 10.83 8.65
N ILE A 53 -1.57 9.99 9.65
CA ILE A 53 -2.54 9.07 10.28
C ILE A 53 -3.73 9.85 10.84
N ILE A 54 -3.46 10.95 11.53
CA ILE A 54 -4.50 11.81 12.12
C ILE A 54 -5.41 12.37 11.01
N SER A 55 -4.84 12.96 9.97
CA SER A 55 -5.61 13.59 8.90
C SER A 55 -6.40 12.59 8.07
N GLN A 56 -5.83 11.42 7.79
CA GLN A 56 -6.55 10.33 7.12
C GLN A 56 -7.71 9.80 7.95
N THR A 57 -7.51 9.63 9.26
CA THR A 57 -8.57 9.19 10.18
C THR A 57 -9.71 10.22 10.22
N TRP A 58 -9.40 11.52 10.25
CA TRP A 58 -10.42 12.57 10.18
C TRP A 58 -11.20 12.56 8.86
N TYR A 59 -10.48 12.40 7.74
CA TYR A 59 -11.13 12.27 6.44
C TYR A 59 -12.10 11.09 6.41
N MET A 60 -11.67 9.92 6.86
CA MET A 60 -12.53 8.73 6.93
C MET A 60 -13.70 8.92 7.89
N ALA A 61 -13.46 9.53 9.06
CA ALA A 61 -14.49 9.82 10.04
C ALA A 61 -15.57 10.77 9.48
N GLU A 62 -15.18 11.75 8.69
CA GLU A 62 -16.12 12.71 8.10
C GLU A 62 -16.83 12.15 6.87
N LYS A 63 -16.11 11.49 5.96
CA LYS A 63 -16.65 11.11 4.64
C LYS A 63 -17.13 9.66 4.56
N GLY A 64 -16.71 8.77 5.45
CA GLY A 64 -16.99 7.33 5.38
C GLY A 64 -16.40 6.65 4.12
N LYS A 65 -15.33 7.21 3.55
CA LYS A 65 -14.73 6.75 2.31
C LYS A 65 -13.25 6.46 2.49
N ILE A 66 -12.75 5.49 1.74
CA ILE A 66 -11.32 5.19 1.70
C ILE A 66 -10.55 6.34 1.05
N PRO A 67 -9.34 6.65 1.54
CA PRO A 67 -8.46 7.58 0.88
C PRO A 67 -8.04 7.03 -0.49
N ILE A 68 -8.28 7.82 -1.55
CA ILE A 68 -7.86 7.54 -2.92
C ILE A 68 -7.10 8.78 -3.39
N SER A 69 -5.95 8.58 -4.01
CA SER A 69 -5.26 9.68 -4.68
C SER A 69 -4.65 9.26 -6.01
N GLY A 70 -4.38 10.25 -6.86
CA GLY A 70 -3.51 10.15 -8.01
C GLY A 70 -2.04 10.17 -7.58
N ALA A 71 -1.13 10.11 -8.51
CA ALA A 71 0.31 10.02 -8.27
C ALA A 71 0.72 8.76 -7.46
N GLY A 72 1.97 8.60 -7.11
CA GLY A 72 2.44 7.54 -6.22
C GLY A 72 2.40 7.94 -4.76
N TYR A 73 2.58 7.00 -3.84
CA TYR A 73 2.73 7.29 -2.43
C TYR A 73 3.97 8.17 -2.20
N GLY A 74 3.81 9.26 -1.46
CA GLY A 74 4.84 10.28 -1.26
C GLY A 74 5.64 10.12 0.03
N GLY A 75 5.23 9.23 0.92
CA GLY A 75 5.83 9.00 2.24
C GLY A 75 6.82 7.83 2.29
N PRO A 76 7.25 7.43 3.51
CA PRO A 76 8.11 6.27 3.73
C PRO A 76 7.34 4.96 3.47
N PHE A 77 8.01 3.99 2.85
CA PHE A 77 7.43 2.66 2.59
C PHE A 77 7.52 1.72 3.79
N ALA A 78 8.43 1.99 4.70
CA ALA A 78 8.58 1.27 5.95
C ALA A 78 8.63 2.27 7.12
N GLY A 79 8.26 1.80 8.29
CA GLY A 79 8.23 2.58 9.52
C GLY A 79 8.28 1.66 10.74
N PRO A 80 8.07 2.18 11.93
CA PRO A 80 8.06 1.38 13.15
C PRO A 80 6.84 0.45 13.21
N GLY A 81 6.95 -0.61 13.96
CA GLY A 81 5.84 -1.49 14.29
C GLY A 81 5.26 -2.23 13.08
N PHE A 82 3.95 -2.14 12.89
CA PHE A 82 3.29 -2.77 11.76
C PHE A 82 3.70 -2.19 10.40
N ASP A 83 4.24 -0.98 10.35
CA ASP A 83 4.76 -0.40 9.12
C ASP A 83 6.07 -1.06 8.65
N ALA A 84 6.70 -1.91 9.48
CA ALA A 84 7.79 -2.80 9.09
C ALA A 84 7.32 -4.11 8.42
N ILE A 85 6.03 -4.25 8.14
CA ILE A 85 5.43 -5.42 7.50
C ILE A 85 4.71 -4.97 6.24
N TRP A 86 5.02 -5.58 5.09
CA TRP A 86 4.23 -5.46 3.86
C TRP A 86 3.41 -6.72 3.66
N LEU A 87 2.24 -6.58 3.04
CA LEU A 87 1.39 -7.70 2.65
C LEU A 87 1.83 -8.18 1.27
N ASP A 88 1.90 -9.48 1.08
CA ASP A 88 2.20 -10.01 -0.24
C ASP A 88 0.92 -10.08 -1.09
N MET A 89 1.07 -9.84 -2.37
CA MET A 89 -0.05 -9.91 -3.31
C MET A 89 -0.33 -11.35 -3.74
N SER A 90 -1.45 -11.59 -4.39
CA SER A 90 -1.74 -12.90 -4.97
C SER A 90 -0.80 -13.21 -6.15
N GLU A 91 -0.62 -14.49 -6.43
CA GLU A 91 0.22 -14.97 -7.52
C GLU A 91 -0.24 -14.38 -8.87
N ILE A 92 0.75 -13.97 -9.68
CA ILE A 92 0.48 -13.31 -10.97
C ILE A 92 -0.01 -14.32 -12.00
N VAL A 93 0.55 -15.52 -12.00
CA VAL A 93 0.28 -16.58 -12.99
C VAL A 93 -0.78 -17.57 -12.52
N ARG A 94 -0.98 -17.68 -11.21
CA ARG A 94 -2.02 -18.52 -10.60
C ARG A 94 -2.97 -17.64 -9.82
N PRO A 95 -4.06 -17.19 -10.40
CA PRO A 95 -5.05 -16.44 -9.65
C PRO A 95 -5.65 -17.33 -8.57
N THR A 96 -5.52 -16.91 -7.31
CA THR A 96 -6.08 -17.64 -6.17
C THR A 96 -7.57 -17.41 -6.01
N ARG A 97 -8.16 -16.54 -6.82
CA ARG A 97 -9.58 -16.22 -6.84
C ARG A 97 -10.16 -16.38 -8.25
N ASP A 98 -11.38 -16.86 -8.30
CA ASP A 98 -12.13 -16.96 -9.54
C ASP A 98 -12.79 -15.62 -9.84
N GLY A 99 -12.35 -14.98 -10.88
CA GLY A 99 -13.08 -13.92 -11.53
C GLY A 99 -12.91 -12.52 -10.94
N ILE A 100 -13.59 -11.65 -11.60
CA ILE A 100 -13.54 -10.19 -11.54
C ILE A 100 -14.10 -9.63 -10.22
N HIS A 101 -14.94 -10.39 -9.54
CA HIS A 101 -15.87 -9.89 -8.53
C HIS A 101 -15.44 -10.20 -7.10
N GLY A 102 -14.14 -10.24 -6.86
CA GLY A 102 -13.59 -10.70 -5.60
C GLY A 102 -14.12 -10.02 -4.35
N ARG A 103 -14.42 -8.73 -4.39
CA ARG A 103 -14.83 -7.98 -3.19
C ARG A 103 -16.20 -8.33 -2.66
N GLU A 104 -17.16 -8.59 -3.53
CA GLU A 104 -18.54 -8.92 -3.17
C GLU A 104 -18.65 -10.27 -2.45
N TYR A 105 -17.68 -11.14 -2.69
CA TYR A 105 -17.60 -12.48 -2.10
C TYR A 105 -16.56 -12.61 -0.99
N ILE A 106 -15.86 -11.52 -0.64
CA ILE A 106 -14.88 -11.53 0.45
C ILE A 106 -15.62 -11.34 1.78
N SER A 107 -15.44 -12.29 2.68
CA SER A 107 -15.93 -12.20 4.05
C SER A 107 -14.90 -11.54 4.97
N THR A 108 -15.32 -10.49 5.64
CA THR A 108 -14.56 -9.86 6.73
C THR A 108 -15.01 -10.33 8.11
N SER A 109 -15.94 -11.30 8.17
CA SER A 109 -16.49 -11.79 9.44
C SER A 109 -15.48 -12.65 10.20
N VAL A 110 -15.53 -12.53 11.52
CA VAL A 110 -14.75 -13.35 12.47
C VAL A 110 -15.66 -13.88 13.58
N ASP A 111 -15.22 -14.97 14.22
CA ASP A 111 -15.93 -15.59 15.33
C ASP A 111 -15.17 -15.32 16.62
N VAL A 112 -15.90 -14.89 17.66
CA VAL A 112 -15.38 -14.68 19.01
C VAL A 112 -15.96 -15.77 19.92
N GLY A 113 -15.10 -16.59 20.50
CA GLY A 113 -15.47 -17.71 21.35
C GLY A 113 -14.58 -18.93 21.11
N ARG A 114 -14.81 -19.99 21.88
CA ARG A 114 -14.10 -21.25 21.75
C ARG A 114 -14.69 -22.08 20.62
N LYS A 115 -13.87 -22.56 19.69
CA LYS A 115 -14.29 -23.49 18.63
C LYS A 115 -14.00 -24.93 19.08
N PRO A 116 -14.97 -25.86 18.95
CA PRO A 116 -14.71 -27.27 19.22
C PRO A 116 -13.82 -27.86 18.13
N LEU A 117 -12.86 -28.72 18.52
CA LEU A 117 -12.00 -29.42 17.54
C LEU A 117 -12.81 -30.34 16.63
N PHE A 118 -13.88 -30.93 17.15
CA PHE A 118 -14.77 -31.82 16.41
C PHE A 118 -16.23 -31.49 16.72
N LEU A 119 -17.04 -31.45 15.68
CA LEU A 119 -18.49 -31.39 15.84
C LEU A 119 -19.01 -32.80 16.14
N ARG A 120 -19.81 -32.91 17.22
CA ARG A 120 -20.64 -34.09 17.52
C ARG A 120 -22.05 -33.81 17.06
N PHE A 121 -22.74 -34.84 16.59
CA PHE A 121 -24.12 -34.70 16.11
C PHE A 121 -24.98 -35.71 16.89
N ASN A 122 -26.13 -35.29 17.29
CA ASN A 122 -27.19 -36.12 17.88
C ASN A 122 -27.80 -37.02 16.80
N GLY A 123 -28.61 -38.00 17.25
CA GLY A 123 -29.26 -38.93 16.33
C GLY A 123 -30.24 -38.29 15.33
N ASP A 124 -30.68 -37.07 15.57
CA ASP A 124 -31.52 -36.25 14.68
C ASP A 124 -30.71 -35.36 13.71
N GLY A 125 -29.38 -35.43 13.75
CA GLY A 125 -28.47 -34.62 12.93
C GLY A 125 -28.23 -33.20 13.46
N SER A 126 -28.78 -32.83 14.61
CA SER A 126 -28.45 -31.56 15.27
C SER A 126 -27.05 -31.63 15.91
N PRO A 127 -26.25 -30.55 15.89
CA PRO A 127 -25.00 -30.52 16.59
C PRO A 127 -25.19 -30.59 18.10
N ASP A 128 -24.34 -31.40 18.75
CA ASP A 128 -24.35 -31.61 20.20
C ASP A 128 -23.36 -30.64 20.86
N ASP A 129 -23.81 -29.99 21.94
CA ASP A 129 -23.04 -29.16 22.87
C ASP A 129 -22.07 -28.16 22.19
N LEU A 130 -22.63 -27.25 21.39
CA LEU A 130 -21.86 -26.16 20.81
C LEU A 130 -21.54 -25.08 21.84
N PRO A 131 -20.24 -24.70 22.01
CA PRO A 131 -19.89 -23.55 22.83
C PRO A 131 -20.49 -22.27 22.23
N PRO A 132 -20.79 -21.25 23.06
CA PRO A 132 -21.29 -19.99 22.56
C PRO A 132 -20.25 -19.26 21.69
N ILE A 133 -20.70 -18.78 20.54
CA ILE A 133 -19.88 -18.00 19.59
C ILE A 133 -20.62 -16.73 19.22
N VAL A 134 -19.89 -15.63 19.13
CA VAL A 134 -20.40 -14.35 18.65
C VAL A 134 -19.70 -14.04 17.31
N GLU A 135 -20.49 -14.04 16.23
CA GLU A 135 -19.99 -13.62 14.92
C GLU A 135 -20.00 -12.10 14.81
N LEU A 136 -18.87 -11.52 14.36
CA LEU A 136 -18.69 -10.11 14.08
C LEU A 136 -18.46 -9.91 12.57
N PRO A 137 -19.10 -8.94 11.92
CA PRO A 137 -18.96 -8.71 10.48
C PRO A 137 -17.62 -8.05 10.10
N ILE A 138 -16.87 -7.54 11.08
CA ILE A 138 -15.55 -6.91 10.92
C ILE A 138 -14.64 -7.35 12.06
N PRO A 139 -13.35 -7.63 11.80
CA PRO A 139 -12.40 -8.10 12.81
C PRO A 139 -11.84 -6.96 13.69
N VAL A 140 -12.70 -6.01 14.06
CA VAL A 140 -12.34 -4.85 14.88
C VAL A 140 -13.43 -4.62 15.93
N ILE A 141 -13.00 -4.46 17.19
CA ILE A 141 -13.85 -4.03 18.30
C ILE A 141 -13.32 -2.72 18.89
N PHE A 142 -14.16 -2.01 19.63
CA PHE A 142 -13.73 -0.83 20.37
C PHE A 142 -13.20 -1.24 21.74
N ASP A 143 -12.02 -0.74 22.10
CA ASP A 143 -11.47 -0.79 23.46
C ASP A 143 -11.86 0.47 24.24
N PRO A 144 -11.85 0.49 25.57
CA PRO A 144 -12.07 1.71 26.33
C PRO A 144 -11.08 2.80 25.94
N PHE A 145 -11.53 4.04 26.03
CA PHE A 145 -10.65 5.18 25.79
C PHE A 145 -9.43 5.14 26.72
N PRO A 146 -8.23 5.50 26.25
CA PRO A 146 -6.97 5.33 26.97
C PRO A 146 -6.77 6.33 28.12
N PHE A 147 -7.78 7.15 28.42
CA PHE A 147 -7.79 8.15 29.50
C PHE A 147 -9.17 8.24 30.15
N PRO A 148 -9.26 8.70 31.41
CA PRO A 148 -10.53 8.91 32.07
C PRO A 148 -11.40 9.92 31.33
N LEU A 149 -12.63 9.55 31.03
CA LEU A 149 -13.58 10.44 30.36
C LEU A 149 -14.31 11.31 31.36
N VAL A 150 -14.35 12.61 31.09
CA VAL A 150 -15.15 13.58 31.84
C VAL A 150 -16.57 13.67 31.28
N ALA A 151 -16.72 13.50 29.95
CA ALA A 151 -18.01 13.63 29.26
C ALA A 151 -18.63 12.27 28.94
N ARG A 152 -19.97 12.22 28.96
CA ARG A 152 -20.76 11.02 28.64
C ARG A 152 -20.84 10.72 27.13
N SER A 153 -20.79 11.78 26.32
CA SER A 153 -20.99 11.70 24.85
C SER A 153 -20.09 10.69 24.14
N PRO A 154 -18.78 10.56 24.44
CA PRO A 154 -17.91 9.58 23.80
C PRO A 154 -18.35 8.12 24.05
N VAL A 155 -18.77 7.78 25.28
CA VAL A 155 -19.22 6.44 25.65
C VAL A 155 -20.48 6.07 24.87
N LEU A 156 -21.46 6.98 24.84
CA LEU A 156 -22.68 6.79 24.07
C LEU A 156 -22.42 6.68 22.56
N ALA A 157 -21.50 7.50 22.04
CA ALA A 157 -21.11 7.43 20.65
C ALA A 157 -20.52 6.06 20.31
N MET A 158 -19.61 5.56 21.14
CA MET A 158 -18.99 4.25 20.96
C MET A 158 -20.00 3.10 21.05
N ALA A 159 -20.90 3.12 22.05
CA ALA A 159 -21.93 2.11 22.21
C ALA A 159 -22.90 2.06 21.00
N ARG A 160 -23.35 3.24 20.53
CA ARG A 160 -24.20 3.37 19.34
C ARG A 160 -23.50 2.88 18.09
N ALA A 161 -22.23 3.23 17.89
CA ALA A 161 -21.42 2.79 16.74
C ALA A 161 -21.25 1.28 16.75
N ALA A 162 -20.87 0.68 17.87
CA ALA A 162 -20.72 -0.76 18.00
C ALA A 162 -22.02 -1.51 17.70
N HIS A 163 -23.14 -1.01 18.21
CA HIS A 163 -24.45 -1.60 17.95
C HIS A 163 -24.86 -1.51 16.47
N ALA A 164 -24.67 -0.35 15.85
CA ALA A 164 -25.01 -0.14 14.43
C ALA A 164 -24.16 -1.02 13.51
N LEU A 165 -22.87 -1.16 13.82
CA LEU A 165 -21.90 -1.98 13.06
C LEU A 165 -22.00 -3.48 13.40
N ARG A 166 -22.79 -3.87 14.41
CA ARG A 166 -22.87 -5.24 14.95
C ARG A 166 -21.49 -5.77 15.42
N THR A 167 -20.63 -4.86 15.87
CA THR A 167 -19.38 -5.20 16.52
C THR A 167 -19.52 -5.06 18.05
N LEU A 168 -18.42 -5.10 18.77
CA LEU A 168 -18.36 -5.03 20.22
C LEU A 168 -17.65 -3.76 20.69
N ALA A 169 -18.03 -3.27 21.88
CA ALA A 169 -17.37 -2.20 22.60
C ALA A 169 -17.11 -2.63 24.04
N VAL A 170 -15.83 -2.66 24.42
CA VAL A 170 -15.44 -2.92 25.80
C VAL A 170 -15.67 -1.65 26.62
N ILE A 171 -16.31 -1.80 27.76
CA ILE A 171 -16.62 -0.71 28.69
C ILE A 171 -16.17 -1.07 30.11
N THR A 172 -15.68 -0.08 30.85
CA THR A 172 -15.36 -0.25 32.26
C THR A 172 -16.60 -0.02 33.13
N PRO A 173 -16.64 -0.50 34.38
CA PRO A 173 -17.77 -0.27 35.29
C PRO A 173 -18.12 1.21 35.46
N GLU A 174 -17.14 2.09 35.42
CA GLU A 174 -17.30 3.54 35.57
C GLU A 174 -18.03 4.16 34.35
N MET A 175 -17.92 3.53 33.19
CA MET A 175 -18.58 3.96 31.96
C MET A 175 -20.05 3.52 31.91
N TRP A 176 -20.46 2.57 32.74
CA TRP A 176 -21.84 2.04 32.73
C TRP A 176 -22.84 3.03 33.27
N ALA A 177 -23.98 3.16 32.59
CA ALA A 177 -25.16 3.83 33.05
C ALA A 177 -26.40 3.31 32.29
N ASP A 178 -27.61 3.63 32.75
CA ASP A 178 -28.86 3.09 32.21
C ASP A 178 -29.14 3.48 30.75
N ASP A 179 -28.59 4.58 30.29
CA ASP A 179 -28.66 5.00 28.88
C ASP A 179 -27.91 4.06 27.91
N LEU A 180 -27.08 3.14 28.41
CA LEU A 180 -26.43 2.08 27.62
C LEU A 180 -27.31 0.83 27.47
N LEU A 181 -28.39 0.69 28.20
CA LEU A 181 -29.25 -0.50 28.14
C LEU A 181 -29.75 -0.86 26.74
N PRO A 182 -30.08 0.10 25.83
CA PRO A 182 -30.44 -0.23 24.45
C PRO A 182 -29.37 -0.90 23.65
N PHE A 183 -28.09 -0.81 24.06
CA PHE A 183 -26.90 -1.27 23.31
C PHE A 183 -26.24 -2.52 23.92
N THR A 184 -26.83 -3.14 24.94
CA THR A 184 -26.24 -4.27 25.69
C THR A 184 -25.80 -5.43 24.82
N SER A 185 -26.40 -5.65 23.65
CA SER A 185 -26.00 -6.69 22.69
C SER A 185 -24.63 -6.46 22.07
N ALA A 186 -24.12 -5.22 22.11
CA ALA A 186 -22.85 -4.79 21.57
C ALA A 186 -21.81 -4.46 22.66
N LEU A 187 -22.20 -4.50 23.94
CA LEU A 187 -21.32 -4.12 25.04
C LEU A 187 -20.60 -5.33 25.65
N VAL A 188 -19.35 -5.11 26.02
CA VAL A 188 -18.49 -6.06 26.75
C VAL A 188 -18.05 -5.39 28.06
N PRO A 189 -18.73 -5.61 29.19
CA PRO A 189 -18.26 -5.08 30.45
C PRO A 189 -16.95 -5.74 30.85
N ARG A 190 -15.95 -4.92 31.14
CA ARG A 190 -14.67 -5.35 31.74
C ARG A 190 -14.85 -5.38 33.25
N VAL A 191 -14.63 -6.54 33.84
CA VAL A 191 -14.88 -6.79 35.25
C VAL A 191 -13.64 -7.43 35.88
N SER A 192 -13.20 -6.90 37.05
CA SER A 192 -12.19 -7.61 37.84
C SER A 192 -12.70 -8.99 38.25
N ALA A 193 -11.86 -10.01 38.09
CA ALA A 193 -12.20 -11.38 38.50
C ALA A 193 -12.58 -11.48 39.98
N SER A 194 -12.07 -10.59 40.85
CA SER A 194 -12.43 -10.49 42.25
C SER A 194 -13.83 -9.90 42.48
N ASP A 195 -14.37 -9.14 41.52
CA ASP A 195 -15.61 -8.39 41.66
C ASP A 195 -16.79 -8.98 40.88
N VAL A 196 -16.64 -10.19 40.33
CA VAL A 196 -17.65 -10.81 39.45
C VAL A 196 -19.04 -10.83 40.08
N ASP A 197 -19.16 -11.20 41.36
CA ASP A 197 -20.46 -11.27 42.06
C ASP A 197 -21.07 -9.87 42.25
N ARG A 198 -20.27 -8.87 42.60
CA ARG A 198 -20.70 -7.48 42.80
C ARG A 198 -21.21 -6.87 41.48
N MET A 199 -20.60 -7.26 40.36
CA MET A 199 -20.90 -6.73 39.03
C MET A 199 -21.89 -7.60 38.23
N GLN A 200 -22.66 -8.50 38.89
CA GLN A 200 -23.61 -9.40 38.25
C GLN A 200 -24.62 -8.67 37.38
N HIS A 201 -25.06 -7.48 37.77
CA HIS A 201 -26.04 -6.67 37.05
C HIS A 201 -25.53 -6.21 35.65
N LEU A 202 -24.19 -6.18 35.41
CA LEU A 202 -23.60 -5.85 34.13
C LEU A 202 -23.57 -7.08 33.21
N TRP A 203 -22.90 -8.16 33.66
CA TRP A 203 -22.62 -9.28 32.77
C TRP A 203 -23.82 -10.20 32.51
N THR A 204 -24.89 -10.11 33.30
CA THR A 204 -26.13 -10.91 33.03
C THR A 204 -26.94 -10.43 31.82
N ARG A 205 -26.62 -9.25 31.27
CA ARG A 205 -27.40 -8.61 30.17
C ARG A 205 -26.66 -8.61 28.81
N VAL A 206 -25.41 -9.10 28.77
CA VAL A 206 -24.56 -9.04 27.59
C VAL A 206 -24.28 -10.43 27.03
N ARG A 207 -23.68 -10.52 25.86
CA ARG A 207 -23.25 -11.77 25.23
C ARG A 207 -21.79 -12.12 25.49
N VAL A 208 -20.98 -11.12 25.78
CA VAL A 208 -19.53 -11.24 26.01
C VAL A 208 -19.19 -10.48 27.27
N VAL A 209 -18.33 -11.05 28.11
CA VAL A 209 -17.77 -10.41 29.33
C VAL A 209 -16.27 -10.48 29.26
N GLU A 210 -15.58 -9.41 29.58
CA GLU A 210 -14.13 -9.39 29.71
C GLU A 210 -13.73 -9.41 31.19
N LEU A 211 -12.88 -10.37 31.55
CA LEU A 211 -12.33 -10.52 32.89
C LEU A 211 -10.85 -10.09 32.89
N GLU A 212 -10.47 -9.39 33.95
CA GLU A 212 -9.08 -9.03 34.22
C GLU A 212 -8.67 -9.36 35.66
N GLY A 213 -7.33 -9.42 35.89
CA GLY A 213 -6.76 -9.71 37.20
C GLY A 213 -6.45 -11.17 37.43
N ASP A 214 -6.38 -11.56 38.72
CA ASP A 214 -6.03 -12.94 39.13
C ASP A 214 -7.28 -13.83 39.24
N HIS A 215 -7.11 -15.16 39.28
CA HIS A 215 -8.17 -16.15 39.45
C HIS A 215 -9.21 -16.21 38.31
N LEU A 216 -8.82 -15.86 37.08
CA LEU A 216 -9.68 -15.89 35.89
C LEU A 216 -10.46 -17.21 35.71
N PRO A 217 -9.86 -18.42 35.91
CA PRO A 217 -10.59 -19.68 35.76
C PRO A 217 -11.76 -19.80 36.74
N ALA A 218 -11.60 -19.34 37.97
CA ALA A 218 -12.66 -19.44 39.00
C ALA A 218 -13.80 -18.45 38.68
N ALA A 219 -13.48 -17.25 38.30
CA ALA A 219 -14.45 -16.23 37.86
C ALA A 219 -15.23 -16.70 36.61
N THR A 220 -14.56 -17.31 35.64
CA THR A 220 -15.19 -17.89 34.46
C THR A 220 -16.19 -18.98 34.84
N ARG A 221 -15.80 -19.95 35.69
CA ARG A 221 -16.76 -20.96 36.17
C ARG A 221 -17.97 -20.37 36.87
N ARG A 222 -17.78 -19.31 37.60
CA ARG A 222 -18.88 -18.58 38.28
C ARG A 222 -19.89 -18.00 37.29
N ILE A 223 -19.40 -17.32 36.26
CA ILE A 223 -20.25 -16.77 35.19
C ILE A 223 -20.94 -17.90 34.43
N LYS A 224 -20.23 -18.92 34.00
CA LYS A 224 -20.76 -20.03 33.22
C LYS A 224 -21.80 -20.86 33.99
N SER A 225 -21.68 -20.98 35.30
CA SER A 225 -22.70 -21.66 36.12
C SER A 225 -24.02 -20.90 36.18
N ALA A 226 -23.98 -19.56 35.99
CA ALA A 226 -25.17 -18.73 35.97
C ALA A 226 -25.70 -18.52 34.55
N ARG A 227 -24.80 -18.43 33.55
CA ARG A 227 -25.10 -18.20 32.13
C ARG A 227 -24.10 -18.92 31.24
N SER A 228 -24.43 -20.15 30.83
CA SER A 228 -23.55 -20.95 29.94
C SER A 228 -23.38 -20.35 28.54
N ASP A 229 -24.33 -19.51 28.09
CA ASP A 229 -24.38 -18.89 26.78
C ASP A 229 -23.52 -17.62 26.63
N VAL A 230 -22.89 -17.13 27.69
CA VAL A 230 -22.02 -15.94 27.66
C VAL A 230 -20.58 -16.34 27.29
N VAL A 231 -20.00 -15.67 26.31
CA VAL A 231 -18.57 -15.80 26.00
C VAL A 231 -17.75 -15.05 27.03
N VAL A 232 -16.69 -15.68 27.55
CA VAL A 232 -15.81 -15.07 28.56
C VAL A 232 -14.43 -14.80 27.95
N THR A 233 -14.05 -13.53 27.93
CA THR A 233 -12.72 -13.05 27.48
C THR A 233 -11.83 -12.86 28.70
N TRP A 234 -10.56 -13.29 28.61
CA TRP A 234 -9.53 -13.02 29.59
C TRP A 234 -8.58 -11.94 29.05
N ARG A 235 -8.59 -10.75 29.67
CA ARG A 235 -7.66 -9.68 29.33
C ARG A 235 -6.37 -9.79 30.08
N VAL A 236 -5.25 -9.82 29.35
CA VAL A 236 -3.92 -9.95 29.92
C VAL A 236 -2.93 -9.08 29.13
N PRO A 237 -2.09 -8.26 29.79
CA PRO A 237 -1.01 -7.56 29.11
C PRO A 237 -0.03 -8.54 28.48
N PHE A 238 0.49 -8.24 27.30
CA PHE A 238 1.54 -9.03 26.64
C PHE A 238 2.74 -9.30 27.54
N ASP A 239 3.06 -8.34 28.44
CA ASP A 239 4.20 -8.44 29.34
C ASP A 239 4.07 -9.52 30.42
N ARG A 240 2.83 -9.96 30.69
CA ARG A 240 2.52 -10.98 31.69
C ARG A 240 2.40 -12.40 31.14
N VAL A 241 2.53 -12.56 29.82
CA VAL A 241 2.38 -13.87 29.18
C VAL A 241 3.52 -14.17 28.23
N ASP A 242 3.87 -15.43 28.15
CA ASP A 242 4.70 -16.03 27.12
C ASP A 242 3.89 -17.14 26.42
N PRO A 243 4.42 -17.78 25.37
CA PRO A 243 3.70 -18.83 24.67
C PRO A 243 3.22 -19.99 25.57
N LEU A 244 4.03 -20.40 26.56
CA LEU A 244 3.68 -21.48 27.51
C LEU A 244 2.54 -21.06 28.45
N ARG A 245 2.57 -19.80 28.92
CA ARG A 245 1.49 -19.29 29.77
C ARG A 245 0.18 -19.19 29.03
N VAL A 246 0.19 -18.75 27.77
CA VAL A 246 -1.02 -18.69 26.93
C VAL A 246 -1.56 -20.11 26.68
N GLU A 247 -0.70 -21.09 26.38
CA GLU A 247 -1.10 -22.50 26.29
C GLU A 247 -1.80 -22.95 27.55
N GLN A 248 -1.19 -22.70 28.72
CA GLN A 248 -1.78 -23.04 30.00
C GLN A 248 -3.16 -22.42 30.19
N MET A 249 -3.32 -21.12 29.83
CA MET A 249 -4.62 -20.42 29.92
C MET A 249 -5.70 -21.11 29.05
N VAL A 250 -5.34 -21.53 27.83
CA VAL A 250 -6.26 -22.27 26.96
C VAL A 250 -6.66 -23.59 27.59
N ARG A 251 -5.71 -24.35 28.18
CA ARG A 251 -5.97 -25.59 28.89
C ARG A 251 -6.77 -25.40 30.19
N GLU A 252 -6.65 -24.23 30.83
CA GLU A 252 -7.46 -23.82 31.99
C GLU A 252 -8.87 -23.41 31.63
N GLY A 253 -9.20 -23.31 30.32
CA GLY A 253 -10.54 -23.05 29.79
C GLY A 253 -10.79 -21.65 29.25
N ALA A 254 -9.74 -20.86 28.94
CA ALA A 254 -9.90 -19.60 28.23
C ALA A 254 -10.56 -19.83 26.86
N GLU A 255 -11.65 -19.10 26.58
CA GLU A 255 -12.37 -19.14 25.30
C GLU A 255 -11.81 -18.06 24.36
N VAL A 256 -11.54 -16.89 24.93
CA VAL A 256 -10.99 -15.72 24.26
C VAL A 256 -9.91 -15.12 25.14
N ILE A 257 -8.77 -14.80 24.57
CA ILE A 257 -7.69 -14.10 25.26
C ILE A 257 -7.45 -12.76 24.59
N HIS A 258 -7.62 -11.68 25.32
CA HIS A 258 -7.35 -10.31 24.87
C HIS A 258 -5.97 -9.88 25.37
N LEU A 259 -5.02 -9.82 24.44
CA LEU A 259 -3.63 -9.45 24.69
C LEU A 259 -3.47 -7.95 24.44
N SER A 260 -3.06 -7.18 25.45
CA SER A 260 -2.90 -5.74 25.35
C SER A 260 -1.44 -5.30 25.42
N ALA A 261 -1.04 -4.43 24.48
CA ALA A 261 0.21 -3.68 24.47
C ALA A 261 -0.03 -2.22 24.88
N ASP A 262 1.01 -1.38 24.86
CA ASP A 262 0.87 0.06 25.05
C ASP A 262 0.28 0.76 23.80
N GLU A 263 0.13 2.07 23.86
CA GLU A 263 -0.43 2.90 22.79
C GLU A 263 0.39 2.91 21.48
N TYR A 264 1.61 2.41 21.54
CA TYR A 264 2.53 2.26 20.39
C TYR A 264 2.68 0.80 19.95
N GLY A 265 1.94 -0.13 20.56
CA GLY A 265 2.07 -1.55 20.31
C GLY A 265 3.35 -2.18 20.88
N GLN A 266 4.03 -1.46 21.79
CA GLN A 266 5.24 -1.95 22.43
C GLN A 266 4.95 -2.81 23.65
N THR A 267 5.85 -3.74 23.91
CA THR A 267 5.87 -4.60 25.08
C THR A 267 7.29 -4.66 25.64
N ALA A 268 7.45 -5.14 26.84
CA ALA A 268 8.79 -5.36 27.44
C ALA A 268 9.70 -6.30 26.59
N ARG A 269 9.13 -7.05 25.63
CA ARG A 269 9.84 -7.98 24.74
C ARG A 269 9.96 -7.49 23.31
N GLY A 270 9.60 -6.25 23.02
CA GLY A 270 9.59 -5.66 21.71
C GLY A 270 8.18 -5.44 21.18
N PHE A 271 8.05 -5.24 19.88
CA PHE A 271 6.78 -4.95 19.27
C PHE A 271 5.81 -6.14 19.32
N MET A 272 4.55 -5.89 19.61
CA MET A 272 3.53 -6.94 19.88
C MET A 272 3.38 -7.98 18.76
N ALA A 273 3.62 -7.59 17.49
CA ALA A 273 3.52 -8.50 16.36
C ALA A 273 4.48 -9.69 16.47
N ASP A 274 5.70 -9.49 16.97
CA ASP A 274 6.70 -10.54 17.14
C ASP A 274 6.32 -11.49 18.29
N VAL A 275 5.84 -10.93 19.40
CA VAL A 275 5.35 -11.71 20.54
C VAL A 275 4.13 -12.53 20.12
N LEU A 276 3.20 -11.92 19.40
CA LEU A 276 1.99 -12.57 18.88
C LEU A 276 2.31 -13.73 17.93
N ARG A 277 3.27 -13.56 17.01
CA ARG A 277 3.74 -14.66 16.13
C ARG A 277 4.30 -15.83 16.91
N GLY A 278 5.07 -15.55 17.96
CA GLY A 278 5.60 -16.58 18.85
C GLY A 278 4.50 -17.37 19.56
N ILE A 279 3.50 -16.68 20.11
CA ILE A 279 2.32 -17.27 20.75
C ILE A 279 1.54 -18.11 19.74
N HIS A 280 1.20 -17.54 18.58
CA HIS A 280 0.45 -18.23 17.54
C HIS A 280 1.13 -19.52 17.10
N ARG A 281 2.43 -19.47 16.79
CA ARG A 281 3.22 -20.63 16.37
C ARG A 281 3.18 -21.74 17.43
N HIS A 282 3.42 -21.38 18.67
CA HIS A 282 3.41 -22.34 19.76
C HIS A 282 2.04 -23.03 19.92
N LEU A 283 0.94 -22.28 19.83
CA LEU A 283 -0.40 -22.86 19.91
C LEU A 283 -0.74 -23.75 18.70
N VAL A 284 -0.17 -23.47 17.52
CA VAL A 284 -0.28 -24.34 16.34
C VAL A 284 0.53 -25.63 16.55
N GLU A 285 1.77 -25.54 17.02
CA GLU A 285 2.63 -26.67 17.30
C GLU A 285 2.05 -27.62 18.38
N THR A 286 1.32 -27.05 19.34
CA THR A 286 0.64 -27.85 20.40
C THR A 286 -0.77 -28.30 20.01
N GLY A 287 -1.25 -27.92 18.81
CA GLY A 287 -2.54 -28.35 18.22
C GLY A 287 -3.79 -27.75 18.86
N ILE A 288 -3.67 -26.63 19.59
CA ILE A 288 -4.79 -26.00 20.32
C ILE A 288 -5.14 -24.60 19.81
N ARG A 289 -4.49 -24.13 18.74
CA ARG A 289 -4.70 -22.74 18.23
C ARG A 289 -6.15 -22.49 17.82
N ASP A 290 -6.84 -23.48 17.31
CA ASP A 290 -8.22 -23.34 16.87
C ASP A 290 -9.24 -23.34 18.02
N GLU A 291 -8.82 -23.72 19.24
CA GLU A 291 -9.70 -23.73 20.41
C GLU A 291 -9.83 -22.33 21.06
N VAL A 292 -9.04 -21.34 20.69
CA VAL A 292 -9.02 -20.03 21.34
C VAL A 292 -9.08 -18.90 20.34
N THR A 293 -9.83 -17.84 20.65
CA THR A 293 -9.81 -16.57 19.94
C THR A 293 -8.76 -15.65 20.59
N LEU A 294 -7.86 -15.07 19.78
CA LEU A 294 -6.88 -14.07 20.23
C LEU A 294 -7.28 -12.68 19.75
N ILE A 295 -7.49 -11.75 20.68
CA ILE A 295 -7.67 -10.33 20.42
C ILE A 295 -6.36 -9.64 20.71
N ALA A 296 -5.93 -8.72 19.85
CA ALA A 296 -4.74 -7.90 20.06
C ALA A 296 -5.14 -6.42 20.14
N SER A 297 -4.63 -5.69 21.13
CA SER A 297 -4.84 -4.25 21.26
C SER A 297 -3.56 -3.50 21.59
N GLY A 298 -3.58 -2.19 21.36
CA GLY A 298 -2.44 -1.28 21.48
C GLY A 298 -1.78 -1.01 20.13
N GLY A 299 -1.56 0.25 19.80
CA GLY A 299 -0.86 0.66 18.57
C GLY A 299 -1.58 0.31 17.26
N ILE A 300 -2.87 0.01 17.25
CA ILE A 300 -3.66 -0.20 16.03
C ILE A 300 -4.12 1.16 15.50
N ALA A 301 -3.29 1.78 14.65
CA ALA A 301 -3.46 3.17 14.25
C ALA A 301 -4.16 3.35 12.90
N THR A 302 -4.03 2.38 11.98
CA THR A 302 -4.53 2.45 10.61
C THR A 302 -5.21 1.13 10.18
N ALA A 303 -5.96 1.19 9.08
CA ALA A 303 -6.69 0.03 8.57
C ALA A 303 -5.79 -1.15 8.22
N GLU A 304 -4.59 -0.89 7.70
CA GLU A 304 -3.61 -1.90 7.34
C GLU A 304 -3.00 -2.64 8.52
N HIS A 305 -3.04 -2.07 9.72
CA HIS A 305 -2.60 -2.78 10.93
C HIS A 305 -3.49 -3.98 11.25
N VAL A 306 -4.78 -3.94 10.83
CA VAL A 306 -5.72 -5.04 11.04
C VAL A 306 -5.27 -6.33 10.35
N PRO A 307 -5.11 -6.38 9.01
CA PRO A 307 -4.64 -7.60 8.35
C PRO A 307 -3.21 -7.98 8.76
N LYS A 308 -2.34 -7.01 9.10
CA LYS A 308 -0.98 -7.29 9.58
C LYS A 308 -0.97 -7.95 10.96
N ALA A 309 -1.84 -7.55 11.88
CA ALA A 309 -2.02 -8.22 13.17
C ALA A 309 -2.59 -9.63 13.00
N ILE A 310 -3.53 -9.81 12.07
CA ILE A 310 -4.15 -11.12 11.80
C ILE A 310 -3.12 -12.07 11.16
N VAL A 311 -2.32 -11.63 10.21
CA VAL A 311 -1.19 -12.40 9.65
C VAL A 311 -0.21 -12.83 10.76
N CYS A 312 0.00 -11.99 11.77
CA CYS A 312 0.85 -12.31 12.91
C CYS A 312 0.19 -13.26 13.92
N GLY A 313 -1.09 -13.59 13.76
CA GLY A 313 -1.76 -14.62 14.56
C GLY A 313 -2.95 -14.15 15.39
N ALA A 314 -3.37 -12.88 15.37
CA ALA A 314 -4.64 -12.45 15.95
C ALA A 314 -5.83 -13.00 15.16
N ASP A 315 -6.98 -13.15 15.80
CA ASP A 315 -8.27 -13.35 15.11
C ASP A 315 -8.93 -12.02 14.80
N LEU A 316 -8.77 -11.03 15.69
CA LEU A 316 -9.27 -9.66 15.54
C LEU A 316 -8.46 -8.70 16.42
N VAL A 317 -8.74 -7.41 16.26
CA VAL A 317 -8.06 -6.34 17.01
C VAL A 317 -9.05 -5.47 17.77
N ALA A 318 -8.55 -4.79 18.81
CA ALA A 318 -9.31 -3.76 19.53
C ALA A 318 -8.63 -2.39 19.36
N ILE A 319 -9.42 -1.34 19.13
CA ILE A 319 -8.96 0.02 18.88
C ILE A 319 -9.37 0.98 19.99
N ASP A 320 -8.45 1.82 20.41
CA ASP A 320 -8.60 2.83 21.46
C ASP A 320 -8.29 4.25 20.92
N PHE A 321 -7.02 4.60 20.72
CA PHE A 321 -6.58 5.91 20.23
C PHE A 321 -7.18 6.29 18.88
N THR A 322 -7.34 5.36 17.97
CA THR A 322 -8.03 5.60 16.70
C THR A 322 -9.42 6.15 16.92
N SER A 323 -10.15 5.64 17.91
CA SER A 323 -11.48 6.14 18.28
C SER A 323 -11.43 7.59 18.78
N VAL A 324 -10.40 7.92 19.56
CA VAL A 324 -10.16 9.30 20.05
C VAL A 324 -9.89 10.25 18.88
N VAL A 325 -9.00 9.86 17.96
CA VAL A 325 -8.69 10.64 16.76
C VAL A 325 -9.93 10.80 15.88
N ALA A 326 -10.71 9.74 15.68
CA ALA A 326 -11.96 9.79 14.92
C ALA A 326 -12.96 10.79 15.49
N LEU A 327 -12.98 10.98 16.81
CA LEU A 327 -13.81 11.97 17.51
C LEU A 327 -13.23 13.40 17.45
N GLY A 328 -12.19 13.64 16.65
CA GLY A 328 -11.65 14.96 16.39
C GLY A 328 -10.42 15.35 17.21
N CYS A 329 -9.84 14.41 17.97
CA CYS A 329 -8.58 14.67 18.66
C CYS A 329 -7.41 14.76 17.68
N GLY A 330 -6.61 15.81 17.79
CA GLY A 330 -5.43 16.06 16.96
C GLY A 330 -4.14 15.54 17.57
N LEU A 331 -4.21 14.88 18.73
CA LEU A 331 -3.04 14.43 19.51
C LEU A 331 -1.99 15.55 19.68
N TRP A 332 -2.46 16.73 20.07
CA TRP A 332 -1.59 17.86 20.36
C TRP A 332 -0.76 17.58 21.63
N ALA A 333 0.44 18.11 21.69
CA ALA A 333 1.23 18.11 22.91
C ALA A 333 0.48 18.80 24.08
N ASP A 334 -0.39 19.76 23.77
CA ASP A 334 -1.36 20.37 24.69
C ASP A 334 -2.69 19.61 24.63
N LYS A 335 -2.91 18.70 25.57
CA LYS A 335 -4.10 17.85 25.70
C LYS A 335 -5.42 18.63 25.90
N ALA A 336 -5.37 19.92 26.20
CA ALA A 336 -6.54 20.77 26.47
C ALA A 336 -7.51 20.93 25.26
N ARG A 337 -7.21 20.35 24.12
CA ARG A 337 -8.00 20.48 22.89
C ARG A 337 -8.62 19.19 22.36
N CYS A 338 -8.61 18.10 23.12
CA CYS A 338 -9.22 16.85 22.69
C CYS A 338 -10.74 16.87 22.95
N PRO A 339 -11.61 16.88 21.95
CA PRO A 339 -13.05 16.85 22.13
C PRO A 339 -13.54 15.60 22.87
N ALA A 340 -12.82 14.49 22.75
CA ALA A 340 -13.17 13.23 23.44
C ALA A 340 -12.85 13.31 24.94
N GLU A 341 -11.90 14.13 25.37
CA GLU A 341 -11.52 14.22 26.78
C GLU A 341 -12.43 15.14 27.59
N GLY A 342 -12.77 16.31 27.09
CA GLY A 342 -13.49 17.34 27.84
C GLY A 342 -14.65 18.01 27.11
N GLY A 343 -14.95 17.61 25.88
CA GLY A 343 -15.99 18.24 25.05
C GLY A 343 -17.32 17.53 25.11
N GLU A 344 -18.41 18.30 25.28
CA GLU A 344 -19.75 17.82 25.01
C GLU A 344 -20.04 17.95 23.51
N PHE A 345 -20.34 16.82 22.85
CA PHE A 345 -20.85 16.77 21.49
C PHE A 345 -22.08 15.85 21.41
N ALA A 346 -22.87 15.97 20.36
CA ALA A 346 -24.00 15.06 20.16
C ALA A 346 -23.50 13.61 19.99
N PRO A 347 -23.93 12.66 20.83
CA PRO A 347 -23.49 11.25 20.72
C PRO A 347 -23.73 10.66 19.32
N GLU A 348 -24.76 11.13 18.63
CA GLU A 348 -25.10 10.72 17.26
C GLU A 348 -24.00 11.14 16.26
N TRP A 349 -23.48 12.35 16.40
CA TRP A 349 -22.37 12.83 15.58
C TRP A 349 -21.10 11.99 15.81
N GLY A 350 -20.74 11.74 17.08
CA GLY A 350 -19.62 10.89 17.41
C GLY A 350 -19.79 9.47 16.89
N ALA A 351 -20.97 8.89 17.07
CA ALA A 351 -21.31 7.56 16.56
C ALA A 351 -21.14 7.46 15.03
N GLN A 352 -21.64 8.46 14.29
CA GLN A 352 -21.49 8.49 12.83
C GLN A 352 -20.02 8.52 12.41
N ARG A 353 -19.17 9.29 13.08
CA ARG A 353 -17.74 9.35 12.80
C ARG A 353 -17.05 8.01 13.03
N LEU A 354 -17.34 7.33 14.13
CA LEU A 354 -16.81 5.99 14.43
C LEU A 354 -17.32 4.95 13.42
N ILE A 355 -18.59 5.01 13.03
CA ILE A 355 -19.16 4.15 11.98
C ILE A 355 -18.45 4.39 10.66
N ASN A 356 -18.24 5.63 10.28
CA ASN A 356 -17.57 6.01 9.04
C ASN A 356 -16.14 5.49 8.97
N VAL A 357 -15.36 5.60 10.05
CA VAL A 357 -13.99 5.08 10.11
C VAL A 357 -13.97 3.56 9.94
N LEU A 358 -14.79 2.83 10.69
CA LEU A 358 -14.79 1.37 10.60
C LEU A 358 -15.38 0.86 9.27
N ALA A 359 -16.33 1.58 8.66
CA ALA A 359 -16.81 1.29 7.31
C ALA A 359 -15.65 1.46 6.29
N ALA A 360 -14.93 2.59 6.36
CA ALA A 360 -13.76 2.83 5.51
C ALA A 360 -12.62 1.83 5.77
N TRP A 361 -12.41 1.41 7.02
CA TRP A 361 -11.43 0.36 7.34
C TRP A 361 -11.84 -1.00 6.79
N ARG A 362 -13.14 -1.33 6.85
CA ARG A 362 -13.64 -2.55 6.22
C ARG A 362 -13.42 -2.55 4.72
N ASP A 363 -13.69 -1.43 4.06
CA ASP A 363 -13.46 -1.31 2.61
C ASP A 363 -11.97 -1.42 2.27
N GLN A 364 -11.07 -0.84 3.08
CA GLN A 364 -9.62 -1.00 2.91
C GLN A 364 -9.15 -2.44 3.18
N LEU A 365 -9.75 -3.12 4.16
CA LEU A 365 -9.48 -4.55 4.40
C LEU A 365 -9.91 -5.41 3.20
N LEU A 366 -11.03 -5.07 2.55
CA LEU A 366 -11.45 -5.72 1.30
C LEU A 366 -10.46 -5.50 0.16
N GLU A 367 -9.84 -4.29 0.07
CA GLU A 367 -8.77 -4.03 -0.89
C GLU A 367 -7.55 -4.93 -0.63
N CYS A 368 -7.10 -5.02 0.62
CA CYS A 368 -5.98 -5.89 1.00
C CYS A 368 -6.27 -7.36 0.68
N LEU A 369 -7.39 -7.90 1.17
CA LEU A 369 -7.77 -9.29 0.94
C LEU A 369 -7.95 -9.58 -0.56
N GLY A 370 -8.54 -8.64 -1.29
CA GLY A 370 -8.69 -8.72 -2.73
C GLY A 370 -7.34 -8.78 -3.47
N ALA A 371 -6.40 -7.92 -3.10
CA ALA A 371 -5.04 -7.92 -3.65
C ALA A 371 -4.26 -9.20 -3.32
N MET A 372 -4.48 -9.75 -2.13
CA MET A 372 -3.88 -11.02 -1.67
C MET A 372 -4.57 -12.26 -2.24
N GLY A 373 -5.70 -12.11 -2.94
CA GLY A 373 -6.50 -13.22 -3.45
C GLY A 373 -7.23 -14.02 -2.35
N MET A 374 -7.48 -13.41 -1.19
CA MET A 374 -8.10 -14.05 -0.03
C MET A 374 -9.61 -13.82 0.00
N ARG A 375 -10.41 -14.88 0.18
CA ARG A 375 -11.88 -14.79 0.24
C ARG A 375 -12.44 -14.58 1.64
N GLU A 376 -11.66 -14.84 2.65
CA GLU A 376 -12.08 -14.75 4.05
C GLU A 376 -10.95 -14.23 4.91
N VAL A 377 -11.22 -13.26 5.76
CA VAL A 377 -10.24 -12.74 6.71
C VAL A 377 -9.76 -13.81 7.69
N ARG A 378 -10.62 -14.76 8.01
CA ARG A 378 -10.29 -15.91 8.89
C ARG A 378 -9.10 -16.75 8.38
N ARG A 379 -8.94 -16.81 7.05
CA ARG A 379 -7.84 -17.56 6.40
C ARG A 379 -6.50 -16.84 6.45
N LEU A 380 -6.51 -15.55 6.77
CA LEU A 380 -5.30 -14.77 6.89
C LEU A 380 -4.56 -15.02 8.21
N ARG A 381 -5.24 -15.62 9.18
CA ARG A 381 -4.71 -15.83 10.54
C ARG A 381 -3.44 -16.67 10.55
N GLY A 382 -2.32 -16.05 10.91
CA GLY A 382 -1.02 -16.71 11.00
C GLY A 382 -0.37 -17.08 9.67
N GLU A 383 -0.93 -16.63 8.54
CA GLU A 383 -0.39 -16.86 7.20
C GLU A 383 0.83 -15.96 6.92
N VAL A 384 1.90 -16.17 7.72
CA VAL A 384 3.13 -15.35 7.62
C VAL A 384 3.79 -15.41 6.23
N GLY A 385 3.51 -16.43 5.43
CA GLY A 385 3.94 -16.51 4.03
C GLY A 385 3.22 -15.50 3.11
N ARG A 386 2.20 -14.81 3.61
CA ARG A 386 1.51 -13.69 2.95
C ARG A 386 1.96 -12.32 3.46
N ALA A 387 3.10 -12.27 4.16
CA ALA A 387 3.71 -11.05 4.65
C ALA A 387 5.20 -11.00 4.32
N ILE A 388 5.69 -9.81 4.07
CA ILE A 388 7.09 -9.51 3.80
C ILE A 388 7.59 -8.68 4.99
N PHE A 389 8.58 -9.19 5.69
CA PHE A 389 9.12 -8.52 6.87
C PHE A 389 10.32 -7.67 6.50
N GLN A 390 10.17 -6.36 6.54
CA GLN A 390 11.18 -5.39 6.13
C GLN A 390 12.56 -5.61 6.77
N PRO A 391 12.69 -5.92 8.07
CA PRO A 391 14.02 -6.14 8.66
C PRO A 391 14.80 -7.30 8.03
N GLN A 392 14.10 -8.35 7.56
CA GLN A 392 14.72 -9.49 6.91
C GLN A 392 15.20 -9.12 5.49
N GLU A 393 14.34 -8.44 4.73
CA GLU A 393 14.67 -7.96 3.38
C GLU A 393 15.80 -6.92 3.43
N GLU A 394 15.74 -6.00 4.37
CA GLU A 394 16.79 -4.98 4.57
C GLU A 394 18.13 -5.60 4.93
N ALA A 395 18.16 -6.58 5.83
CA ALA A 395 19.39 -7.28 6.20
C ALA A 395 20.03 -7.98 5.00
N ALA A 396 19.22 -8.68 4.19
CA ALA A 396 19.67 -9.34 2.96
C ALA A 396 20.15 -8.33 1.90
N PHE A 397 19.46 -7.21 1.77
CA PHE A 397 19.82 -6.13 0.87
C PHE A 397 21.12 -5.45 1.30
N ARG A 398 21.23 -5.08 2.57
CA ARG A 398 22.43 -4.45 3.14
C ARG A 398 23.69 -5.30 2.98
N ALA A 399 23.56 -6.60 3.11
CA ALA A 399 24.68 -7.55 2.95
C ALA A 399 25.29 -7.58 1.52
N MET A 400 24.63 -6.97 0.53
CA MET A 400 25.13 -6.92 -0.84
C MET A 400 26.19 -5.82 -1.07
N PHE A 401 26.29 -4.84 -0.17
CA PHE A 401 27.14 -3.68 -0.33
C PHE A 401 28.46 -3.84 0.42
N SER A 402 29.52 -3.31 -0.16
CA SER A 402 30.87 -3.38 0.41
C SER A 402 31.06 -2.54 1.65
N ALA A 403 30.27 -1.50 1.82
CA ALA A 403 30.33 -0.57 2.95
C ALA A 403 28.96 -0.02 3.33
N THR A 404 28.84 0.28 4.61
CA THR A 404 27.73 1.04 5.20
C THR A 404 28.31 2.33 5.78
N VAL A 405 27.69 3.46 5.44
CA VAL A 405 28.11 4.78 5.94
C VAL A 405 26.91 5.46 6.59
N ALA A 406 27.17 6.32 7.59
CA ALA A 406 26.08 7.09 8.20
C ALA A 406 25.45 8.04 7.18
N ALA A 407 24.13 8.09 7.14
CA ALA A 407 23.42 9.09 6.35
C ALA A 407 23.74 10.50 6.86
N PRO A 408 23.87 11.50 5.97
CA PRO A 408 24.01 12.88 6.42
C PRO A 408 22.78 13.30 7.23
N PRO A 409 22.95 14.19 8.24
CA PRO A 409 21.84 14.68 9.02
C PRO A 409 20.83 15.40 8.13
N GLU A 410 19.55 15.16 8.38
CA GLU A 410 18.49 15.87 7.66
C GLU A 410 18.47 17.34 8.10
N PRO A 411 18.34 18.28 7.15
CA PRO A 411 18.18 19.68 7.51
C PRO A 411 16.87 19.87 8.30
N ALA A 412 16.92 20.66 9.37
CA ALA A 412 15.73 21.02 10.13
C ALA A 412 14.74 21.78 9.21
N GLU A 413 13.51 21.29 9.13
CA GLU A 413 12.46 21.99 8.40
C GLU A 413 11.90 23.11 9.29
N THR A 414 11.95 24.32 8.77
CA THR A 414 11.40 25.51 9.44
C THR A 414 10.02 25.90 8.93
N GLU A 415 9.62 25.40 7.75
CA GLU A 415 8.36 25.75 7.11
C GLU A 415 7.75 24.52 6.42
N VAL A 416 6.41 24.46 6.38
CA VAL A 416 5.67 23.44 5.64
C VAL A 416 5.73 23.76 4.16
N PRO A 417 6.27 22.85 3.31
CA PRO A 417 6.34 23.13 1.88
C PRO A 417 4.96 23.21 1.24
N THR A 418 4.82 24.09 0.27
CA THR A 418 3.58 24.28 -0.51
C THR A 418 3.46 23.34 -1.71
N MET A 419 4.49 22.57 -2.03
CA MET A 419 4.55 21.62 -3.15
C MET A 419 5.50 20.46 -2.83
N GLY A 420 5.34 19.39 -3.59
CA GLY A 420 6.17 18.18 -3.41
C GLY A 420 5.67 17.26 -2.31
N ASP A 421 6.47 16.28 -2.00
CA ASP A 421 6.30 15.30 -0.91
C ASP A 421 7.68 14.81 -0.43
N MET A 422 7.72 13.82 0.46
CA MET A 422 9.00 13.31 0.99
C MET A 422 9.89 12.64 -0.07
N ARG A 423 9.31 12.17 -1.18
CA ARG A 423 10.05 11.55 -2.28
C ARG A 423 10.44 12.56 -3.37
N TRP A 424 9.54 13.46 -3.69
CA TRP A 424 9.71 14.56 -4.62
C TRP A 424 9.76 15.87 -3.84
N THR A 425 10.87 16.11 -3.16
CA THR A 425 11.05 17.34 -2.39
C THR A 425 10.96 18.58 -3.27
N PRO A 426 10.62 19.75 -2.72
CA PRO A 426 10.59 21.00 -3.48
C PRO A 426 11.87 21.26 -4.26
N ASP A 427 13.02 21.00 -3.65
CA ASP A 427 14.33 21.13 -4.29
C ASP A 427 14.49 20.21 -5.50
N LEU A 428 14.03 18.96 -5.38
CA LEU A 428 14.10 17.98 -6.47
C LEU A 428 13.17 18.36 -7.62
N LEU A 429 11.97 18.89 -7.32
CA LEU A 429 11.05 19.43 -8.33
C LEU A 429 11.71 20.60 -9.07
N GLN A 430 12.28 21.55 -8.34
CA GLN A 430 12.96 22.72 -8.90
C GLN A 430 14.15 22.33 -9.80
N ALA A 431 14.98 21.39 -9.34
CA ALA A 431 16.10 20.88 -10.10
C ALA A 431 15.64 20.20 -11.40
N THR A 432 14.57 19.40 -11.35
CA THR A 432 13.98 18.76 -12.52
C THR A 432 13.43 19.79 -13.52
N TRP A 433 12.73 20.82 -13.06
CA TRP A 433 12.20 21.89 -13.89
C TRP A 433 13.34 22.68 -14.58
N THR A 434 14.44 22.93 -13.88
CA THR A 434 15.63 23.60 -14.43
C THR A 434 16.26 22.76 -15.54
N GLN A 435 16.44 21.45 -15.32
CA GLN A 435 16.96 20.54 -16.34
C GLN A 435 16.02 20.46 -17.55
N ALA A 436 14.69 20.36 -17.32
CA ALA A 436 13.69 20.36 -18.38
C ALA A 436 13.67 21.68 -19.19
N ALA A 437 13.95 22.79 -18.56
CA ALA A 437 14.03 24.08 -19.25
C ALA A 437 15.31 24.27 -20.06
N THR A 438 16.43 23.77 -19.56
CA THR A 438 17.78 24.12 -20.09
C THR A 438 18.48 23.00 -20.86
N GLY A 439 18.09 21.74 -20.66
CA GLY A 439 18.80 20.56 -21.15
C GLY A 439 20.19 20.36 -20.53
N LYS A 440 20.45 21.02 -19.40
CA LYS A 440 21.75 20.97 -18.72
C LYS A 440 21.63 20.26 -17.37
N PRO A 441 22.62 19.43 -16.98
CA PRO A 441 22.67 18.85 -15.66
C PRO A 441 22.80 19.93 -14.58
N PRO A 442 22.39 19.66 -13.32
CA PRO A 442 22.70 20.54 -12.20
C PRO A 442 24.21 20.63 -11.98
N ALA A 443 24.66 21.67 -11.28
CA ALA A 443 26.05 21.76 -10.89
C ALA A 443 26.46 20.55 -10.04
N ARG A 444 27.75 20.15 -10.17
CA ARG A 444 28.30 19.02 -9.43
C ARG A 444 28.11 19.20 -7.92
N GLY A 445 27.62 18.17 -7.23
CA GLY A 445 27.31 18.23 -5.80
C GLY A 445 25.93 18.84 -5.45
N GLU A 446 25.17 19.34 -6.41
CA GLU A 446 23.81 19.87 -6.20
C GLU A 446 22.74 18.77 -6.35
N HIS A 447 23.10 17.51 -6.09
CA HIS A 447 22.10 16.44 -6.16
C HIS A 447 21.09 16.59 -5.04
N LYS A 448 19.85 16.71 -5.46
CA LYS A 448 18.71 16.73 -4.53
C LYS A 448 18.10 15.32 -4.45
N VAL A 449 17.85 14.87 -3.25
CA VAL A 449 17.29 13.55 -2.98
C VAL A 449 16.00 13.68 -2.19
N GLY A 450 15.21 12.60 -2.17
CA GLY A 450 14.04 12.51 -1.31
C GLY A 450 14.43 12.30 0.16
N ARG A 451 13.42 12.36 1.04
CA ARG A 451 13.58 12.27 2.50
C ARG A 451 12.82 11.10 3.12
N CYS A 452 12.26 10.20 2.30
CA CYS A 452 11.45 9.10 2.82
C CYS A 452 12.25 7.95 3.43
N GLY A 453 13.59 7.98 3.39
CA GLY A 453 14.43 6.94 3.98
C GLY A 453 14.40 5.58 3.31
N GLY A 454 13.88 5.50 2.07
CA GLY A 454 13.78 4.27 1.29
C GLY A 454 14.00 4.54 -0.18
N GLY A 455 13.84 3.52 -0.99
CA GLY A 455 14.11 3.58 -2.42
C GLY A 455 15.59 3.78 -2.70
N PHE A 456 15.91 4.53 -3.74
CA PHE A 456 17.30 4.79 -4.14
C PHE A 456 17.96 5.87 -3.28
N ASP A 457 17.25 6.52 -2.36
CA ASP A 457 17.80 7.52 -1.45
C ASP A 457 18.74 6.93 -0.39
N ILE A 458 18.60 5.63 -0.11
CA ILE A 458 19.47 4.89 0.82
C ILE A 458 20.80 4.41 0.19
N LEU A 459 21.05 4.75 -1.05
CA LEU A 459 22.25 4.33 -1.78
C LEU A 459 23.05 5.53 -2.28
N ARG A 460 24.38 5.41 -2.28
CA ARG A 460 25.31 6.35 -2.93
C ARG A 460 26.35 5.56 -3.70
N PHE A 461 26.90 6.16 -4.76
CA PHE A 461 28.08 5.62 -5.39
C PHE A 461 29.32 5.87 -4.54
N THR A 462 30.30 4.97 -4.60
CA THR A 462 31.56 5.08 -3.84
C THR A 462 32.30 6.37 -4.16
N VAL A 463 32.23 6.87 -5.39
CA VAL A 463 32.83 8.14 -5.83
C VAL A 463 32.19 9.38 -5.17
N GLU A 464 30.92 9.30 -4.79
CA GLU A 464 30.21 10.39 -4.08
C GLU A 464 30.65 10.51 -2.62
N VAL A 465 31.10 9.40 -2.01
CA VAL A 465 31.41 9.32 -0.57
C VAL A 465 32.88 9.59 -0.30
N ASN A 466 33.75 9.12 -1.16
CA ASN A 466 35.20 9.18 -0.95
C ASN A 466 35.84 10.55 -1.22
N GLY A 467 35.06 11.53 -1.70
CA GLY A 467 35.53 12.93 -1.83
C GLY A 467 36.77 13.13 -2.70
N SER A 468 37.16 12.11 -3.46
CA SER A 468 38.21 12.26 -4.42
C SER A 468 37.72 13.17 -5.54
N ASP A 469 38.28 14.37 -5.62
CA ASP A 469 38.22 15.19 -6.81
C ASP A 469 39.02 14.48 -7.90
N PRO A 470 38.44 13.63 -8.74
CA PRO A 470 39.15 13.20 -9.92
C PRO A 470 39.28 14.47 -10.76
N ALA A 471 40.48 14.86 -11.05
CA ALA A 471 40.71 15.86 -12.09
C ALA A 471 39.85 15.44 -13.29
N PRO A 472 39.03 16.34 -13.86
CA PRO A 472 38.16 16.01 -14.97
C PRO A 472 39.02 15.49 -16.11
N GLN A 473 39.16 14.17 -16.22
CA GLN A 473 39.52 13.57 -17.49
C GLN A 473 38.31 13.83 -18.36
N GLN A 474 38.35 14.90 -19.13
CA GLN A 474 37.40 15.15 -20.23
C GLN A 474 37.51 13.96 -21.20
N ARG A 475 36.87 12.83 -20.84
CA ARG A 475 36.57 11.80 -21.83
C ARG A 475 35.49 12.39 -22.69
N ARG A 476 35.70 12.36 -24.00
CA ARG A 476 34.73 12.86 -24.96
C ARG A 476 33.43 12.07 -24.77
N GLU A 477 32.26 12.74 -24.81
CA GLU A 477 30.92 12.16 -24.74
C GLU A 477 30.75 10.96 -25.71
N GLU A 478 31.53 10.96 -26.83
CA GLU A 478 31.56 9.93 -27.86
C GLU A 478 32.20 8.60 -27.43
N GLU A 479 32.82 8.50 -26.23
CA GLU A 479 33.56 7.31 -25.77
C GLU A 479 32.75 6.41 -24.82
N ILE A 480 31.55 6.83 -24.36
CA ILE A 480 30.73 6.09 -23.40
C ILE A 480 29.39 5.70 -24.05
N ASP A 481 29.11 4.41 -24.09
CA ASP A 481 27.87 3.85 -24.66
C ASP A 481 26.75 3.77 -23.61
N LEU A 482 25.64 4.49 -23.83
CA LEU A 482 24.44 4.44 -23.01
C LEU A 482 23.36 3.54 -23.60
N SER A 483 23.59 2.89 -24.72
CA SER A 483 22.57 2.17 -25.46
C SER A 483 22.02 0.96 -24.70
N LEU A 484 20.73 0.68 -24.93
CA LEU A 484 20.01 -0.46 -24.39
C LEU A 484 19.44 -1.33 -25.51
N PRO A 485 19.91 -2.57 -25.69
CA PRO A 485 19.26 -3.54 -26.55
C PRO A 485 17.97 -4.04 -25.88
N LEU A 486 16.85 -3.94 -26.59
CA LEU A 486 15.54 -4.36 -26.09
C LEU A 486 15.24 -5.86 -26.30
N ASN A 487 16.13 -6.58 -26.97
CA ASN A 487 16.05 -8.02 -27.12
C ASN A 487 17.46 -8.63 -27.09
N ARG A 488 17.67 -9.55 -26.15
CA ARG A 488 18.92 -10.32 -25.99
C ARG A 488 18.79 -11.77 -26.42
N ARG A 489 17.54 -12.23 -26.74
CA ARG A 489 17.31 -13.58 -27.23
C ARG A 489 17.92 -13.78 -28.60
N ARG A 490 18.16 -15.02 -28.99
CA ARG A 490 18.69 -15.34 -30.32
C ARG A 490 17.70 -15.10 -31.44
N ASP A 491 16.41 -15.16 -31.14
CA ASP A 491 15.27 -14.96 -32.05
C ASP A 491 14.62 -13.58 -31.85
N GLY A 492 13.71 -13.22 -32.75
CA GLY A 492 12.90 -12.00 -32.72
C GLY A 492 13.63 -10.73 -33.21
N PRO A 493 12.97 -9.58 -33.13
CA PRO A 493 13.46 -8.31 -33.65
C PRO A 493 14.66 -7.78 -32.87
N ARG A 494 15.57 -7.07 -33.56
CA ARG A 494 16.71 -6.40 -32.97
C ARG A 494 16.45 -4.91 -32.94
N ILE A 495 16.11 -4.41 -31.75
CA ILE A 495 15.90 -3.00 -31.51
C ILE A 495 16.83 -2.57 -30.39
N THR A 496 17.58 -1.48 -30.61
CA THR A 496 18.41 -0.84 -29.60
C THR A 496 18.03 0.63 -29.51
N ILE A 497 17.89 1.15 -28.31
CA ILE A 497 17.64 2.56 -28.04
C ILE A 497 18.92 3.22 -27.51
N PRO A 498 19.18 4.53 -27.82
CA PRO A 498 20.45 5.17 -27.52
C PRO A 498 20.64 5.53 -26.02
N ILE A 499 19.58 5.44 -25.23
CA ILE A 499 19.56 5.75 -23.79
C ILE A 499 18.93 4.60 -23.01
N PRO A 500 19.35 4.33 -21.74
CA PRO A 500 18.91 3.15 -21.02
C PRO A 500 17.50 3.31 -20.39
N TRP A 501 16.60 4.06 -21.02
CA TRP A 501 15.23 4.23 -20.57
C TRP A 501 14.24 4.53 -21.68
N TYR A 502 12.97 4.30 -21.36
CA TYR A 502 11.82 4.69 -22.17
C TYR A 502 10.65 5.14 -21.29
N GLY A 503 9.64 5.78 -21.89
CA GLY A 503 8.49 6.33 -21.17
C GLY A 503 7.49 5.25 -20.74
N GLY A 504 7.03 5.32 -19.49
CA GLY A 504 6.08 4.39 -18.88
C GLY A 504 4.63 4.57 -19.34
N GLY A 505 3.81 3.54 -19.12
CA GLY A 505 2.42 3.51 -19.55
C GLY A 505 1.53 4.55 -18.87
N MET A 506 0.97 5.46 -19.64
CA MET A 506 -0.02 6.45 -19.22
C MET A 506 -1.16 6.46 -20.23
N SER A 507 -2.33 5.96 -19.80
CA SER A 507 -3.47 5.81 -20.71
C SER A 507 -4.18 7.13 -20.98
N PHE A 508 -4.78 7.22 -22.17
CA PHE A 508 -5.72 8.30 -22.47
C PHE A 508 -6.90 8.27 -21.50
N GLY A 509 -7.20 9.41 -20.91
CA GLY A 509 -8.16 9.50 -19.81
C GLY A 509 -7.50 9.56 -18.44
N SER A 510 -6.34 8.93 -18.22
CA SER A 510 -5.51 9.18 -17.03
C SER A 510 -4.64 10.43 -17.24
N VAL A 511 -4.15 10.67 -18.44
CA VAL A 511 -3.48 11.91 -18.86
C VAL A 511 -4.19 12.54 -20.03
N SER A 512 -3.95 13.83 -20.27
CA SER A 512 -4.53 14.57 -21.40
C SER A 512 -3.90 14.19 -22.74
N LEU A 513 -4.61 14.46 -23.83
CA LEU A 513 -4.11 14.28 -25.19
C LEU A 513 -2.79 15.03 -25.40
N GLN A 514 -2.71 16.28 -24.95
CA GLN A 514 -1.53 17.12 -25.11
C GLN A 514 -0.32 16.54 -24.36
N THR A 515 -0.53 15.97 -23.18
CA THR A 515 0.52 15.23 -22.45
C THR A 515 0.99 14.00 -23.21
N MET A 516 0.07 13.22 -23.81
CA MET A 516 0.45 12.05 -24.62
C MET A 516 1.23 12.45 -25.86
N LEU A 517 0.80 13.49 -26.57
CA LEU A 517 1.50 14.02 -27.74
C LEU A 517 2.90 14.53 -27.37
N ALA A 518 3.03 15.29 -26.28
CA ALA A 518 4.33 15.76 -25.81
C ALA A 518 5.31 14.59 -25.57
N ARG A 519 4.84 13.51 -24.92
CA ARG A 519 5.66 12.33 -24.67
C ARG A 519 6.02 11.58 -25.94
N ALA A 520 5.07 11.43 -26.88
CA ALA A 520 5.31 10.76 -28.15
C ALA A 520 6.32 11.54 -29.04
N MET A 521 6.21 12.86 -29.08
CA MET A 521 7.16 13.74 -29.77
C MET A 521 8.57 13.65 -29.16
N ALA A 522 8.66 13.69 -27.81
CA ALA A 522 9.93 13.56 -27.11
C ALA A 522 10.58 12.19 -27.36
N ALA A 523 9.79 11.11 -27.33
CA ALA A 523 10.29 9.76 -27.62
C ALA A 523 10.86 9.66 -29.04
N LYS A 524 10.19 10.28 -30.02
CA LYS A 524 10.67 10.36 -31.41
C LYS A 524 11.96 11.19 -31.52
N GLU A 525 12.03 12.35 -30.85
CA GLU A 525 13.21 13.24 -30.87
C GLU A 525 14.45 12.55 -30.28
N THR A 526 14.27 11.74 -29.23
CA THR A 526 15.34 11.07 -28.50
C THR A 526 15.57 9.62 -28.93
N ASP A 527 14.92 9.18 -30.00
CA ASP A 527 14.97 7.82 -30.57
C ASP A 527 14.73 6.69 -29.53
N THR A 528 13.80 6.94 -28.62
CA THR A 528 13.37 5.96 -27.64
C THR A 528 11.86 5.63 -27.81
N PHE A 529 11.24 5.03 -26.83
CA PHE A 529 9.82 4.69 -26.81
C PHE A 529 9.06 5.39 -25.69
N THR A 530 7.75 5.53 -25.87
CA THR A 530 6.83 5.86 -24.77
C THR A 530 5.59 4.98 -24.82
N SER A 531 5.12 4.51 -23.67
CA SER A 531 3.93 3.64 -23.62
C SER A 531 2.64 4.47 -23.55
N THR A 532 1.68 4.09 -24.38
CA THR A 532 0.33 4.67 -24.38
C THR A 532 -0.51 4.22 -23.19
N GLY A 533 -0.03 3.24 -22.41
CA GLY A 533 -0.82 2.60 -21.39
C GLY A 533 -1.95 1.73 -21.95
N GLU A 534 -2.87 1.32 -21.06
CA GLU A 534 -4.00 0.46 -21.41
C GLU A 534 -5.14 1.22 -22.08
N GLY A 535 -5.88 0.54 -22.95
CA GLY A 535 -7.14 1.05 -23.52
C GLY A 535 -7.02 1.74 -24.86
N GLY A 536 -5.96 1.45 -25.63
CA GLY A 536 -5.73 2.06 -26.93
C GLY A 536 -5.18 3.50 -26.84
N TYR A 537 -5.11 4.16 -27.96
CA TYR A 537 -4.64 5.54 -28.06
C TYR A 537 -5.34 6.31 -29.21
N PRO A 538 -5.46 7.65 -29.11
CA PRO A 538 -6.08 8.49 -30.12
C PRO A 538 -5.32 8.50 -31.46
N ASP A 539 -6.03 8.74 -32.57
CA ASP A 539 -5.47 8.74 -33.91
C ASP A 539 -4.37 9.81 -34.11
N GLU A 540 -4.39 10.88 -33.33
CA GLU A 540 -3.37 11.92 -33.32
C GLU A 540 -1.96 11.38 -32.95
N LEU A 541 -1.90 10.21 -32.30
CA LEU A 541 -0.65 9.54 -31.97
C LEU A 541 -0.13 8.60 -33.08
N VAL A 542 -0.95 8.27 -34.08
CA VAL A 542 -0.55 7.37 -35.19
C VAL A 542 0.74 7.81 -35.90
N PRO A 543 1.01 9.12 -36.13
CA PRO A 543 2.25 9.59 -36.73
C PRO A 543 3.52 9.27 -35.93
N TYR A 544 3.37 8.82 -34.68
CA TYR A 544 4.45 8.45 -33.76
C TYR A 544 4.50 6.95 -33.47
N ALA A 545 3.72 6.11 -34.18
CA ALA A 545 3.55 4.70 -33.89
C ALA A 545 4.87 3.91 -33.76
N ASP A 546 5.90 4.28 -34.52
CA ASP A 546 7.23 3.66 -34.45
C ASP A 546 7.95 3.86 -33.11
N HIS A 547 7.51 4.83 -32.31
CA HIS A 547 8.06 5.18 -30.99
C HIS A 547 7.04 4.91 -29.85
N LEU A 548 5.93 4.22 -30.16
CA LEU A 548 4.92 3.88 -29.15
C LEU A 548 5.01 2.42 -28.72
N ILE A 549 4.73 2.20 -27.43
CA ILE A 549 4.51 0.88 -26.86
C ILE A 549 3.00 0.71 -26.67
N THR A 550 2.43 -0.30 -27.35
CA THR A 550 1.03 -0.68 -27.16
C THR A 550 0.92 -1.65 -25.98
N GLN A 551 0.01 -1.38 -25.07
CA GLN A 551 -0.19 -2.21 -23.88
C GLN A 551 -1.42 -3.11 -24.02
N VAL A 552 -1.24 -4.40 -23.71
CA VAL A 552 -2.31 -5.40 -23.56
C VAL A 552 -2.55 -5.59 -22.07
N ALA A 553 -3.64 -5.04 -21.56
CA ALA A 553 -3.99 -5.14 -20.14
C ALA A 553 -5.01 -6.27 -19.89
N THR A 554 -5.16 -6.61 -18.62
CA THR A 554 -6.01 -7.72 -18.16
C THR A 554 -7.49 -7.58 -18.52
N GLY A 555 -7.98 -6.35 -18.72
CA GLY A 555 -9.36 -6.07 -19.17
C GLY A 555 -9.58 -6.20 -20.66
N LEU A 556 -8.53 -6.28 -21.46
CA LEU A 556 -8.53 -6.39 -22.93
C LEU A 556 -9.29 -5.27 -23.66
N PHE A 557 -9.80 -4.25 -22.97
CA PHE A 557 -10.52 -3.14 -23.61
C PHE A 557 -9.57 -2.26 -24.44
N GLY A 558 -10.02 -1.86 -25.63
CA GLY A 558 -9.24 -1.07 -26.58
C GLY A 558 -8.05 -1.83 -27.19
N VAL A 559 -7.97 -3.15 -27.04
CA VAL A 559 -6.97 -3.99 -27.71
C VAL A 559 -7.47 -4.33 -29.09
N ARG A 560 -6.79 -3.82 -30.12
CA ARG A 560 -7.14 -3.99 -31.52
C ARG A 560 -5.96 -4.58 -32.29
N GLU A 561 -6.26 -5.45 -33.24
CA GLU A 561 -5.24 -6.08 -34.09
C GLU A 561 -4.43 -5.04 -34.85
N GLU A 562 -5.07 -3.98 -35.36
CA GLU A 562 -4.39 -2.90 -36.11
C GLU A 562 -3.37 -2.15 -35.27
N THR A 563 -3.65 -1.94 -33.97
CA THR A 563 -2.70 -1.29 -33.06
C THR A 563 -1.50 -2.20 -32.76
N ILE A 564 -1.73 -3.50 -32.64
CA ILE A 564 -0.66 -4.50 -32.46
C ILE A 564 0.18 -4.62 -33.71
N GLN A 565 -0.41 -4.67 -34.90
CA GLN A 565 0.31 -4.78 -36.19
C GLN A 565 1.22 -3.59 -36.46
N ARG A 566 0.85 -2.37 -36.03
CA ARG A 566 1.68 -1.19 -36.17
C ARG A 566 2.81 -1.09 -35.14
N ALA A 567 2.68 -1.76 -34.01
CA ALA A 567 3.58 -1.56 -32.88
C ALA A 567 4.93 -2.25 -33.11
N ARG A 568 6.01 -1.55 -32.89
CA ARG A 568 7.36 -2.15 -32.79
C ARG A 568 7.63 -2.76 -31.42
N PHE A 569 6.79 -2.42 -30.43
CA PHE A 569 6.92 -2.85 -29.05
C PHE A 569 5.53 -3.05 -28.44
N VAL A 570 5.25 -4.25 -27.92
CA VAL A 570 4.01 -4.61 -27.23
C VAL A 570 4.32 -5.02 -25.80
N GLU A 571 3.58 -4.50 -24.83
CA GLU A 571 3.75 -4.81 -23.41
C GLU A 571 2.48 -5.46 -22.86
N PHE A 572 2.58 -6.66 -22.30
CA PHE A 572 1.55 -7.24 -21.46
C PHE A 572 1.61 -6.62 -20.07
N LYS A 573 0.50 -6.03 -19.62
CA LYS A 573 0.36 -5.48 -18.28
C LYS A 573 -0.39 -6.45 -17.38
N TYR A 574 0.32 -7.24 -16.60
CA TYR A 574 -0.27 -8.08 -15.55
C TYR A 574 -0.60 -7.28 -14.31
N ALA A 575 0.27 -6.38 -13.91
CA ALA A 575 0.12 -5.59 -12.70
C ALA A 575 0.65 -4.15 -12.87
N GLN A 576 0.47 -3.37 -11.84
CA GLN A 576 1.00 -2.02 -11.72
C GLN A 576 1.52 -1.80 -10.30
N GLY A 577 2.74 -1.28 -10.15
CA GLY A 577 3.40 -1.11 -8.86
C GLY A 577 2.64 -0.26 -7.86
N ALA A 578 1.97 0.80 -8.30
CA ALA A 578 1.19 1.68 -7.43
C ALA A 578 -0.10 1.02 -6.87
N LYS A 579 -0.53 -0.11 -7.41
CA LYS A 579 -1.71 -0.87 -6.97
C LYS A 579 -1.51 -2.37 -7.20
N PRO A 580 -0.58 -2.99 -6.48
CA PRO A 580 -0.28 -4.40 -6.62
C PRO A 580 -1.50 -5.26 -6.30
N GLY A 581 -1.68 -6.33 -7.07
CA GLY A 581 -2.82 -7.25 -6.88
C GLY A 581 -4.20 -6.68 -7.20
N LEU A 582 -4.26 -5.44 -7.68
CA LEU A 582 -5.47 -4.77 -8.13
C LEU A 582 -5.39 -4.50 -9.64
N GLY A 583 -6.53 -4.57 -10.31
CA GLY A 583 -6.62 -4.23 -11.74
C GLY A 583 -6.56 -2.71 -11.99
N GLY A 584 -6.63 -2.32 -13.26
CA GLY A 584 -6.73 -0.92 -13.67
C GLY A 584 -8.05 -0.28 -13.26
N HIS A 585 -7.99 0.99 -12.86
CA HIS A 585 -9.17 1.78 -12.52
C HIS A 585 -9.17 3.08 -13.31
N LEU A 586 -10.32 3.41 -13.92
CA LEU A 586 -10.61 4.74 -14.44
C LEU A 586 -11.95 5.18 -13.88
N LEU A 587 -11.96 6.31 -13.19
CA LEU A 587 -13.19 6.85 -12.58
C LEU A 587 -14.17 7.34 -13.65
N GLY A 588 -15.48 7.17 -13.40
CA GLY A 588 -16.54 7.50 -14.35
C GLY A 588 -16.49 8.94 -14.85
N GLY A 589 -16.11 9.90 -14.00
CA GLY A 589 -15.93 11.30 -14.41
C GLY A 589 -14.84 11.54 -15.48
N LYS A 590 -13.92 10.60 -15.65
CA LYS A 590 -12.87 10.62 -16.68
C LYS A 590 -13.20 9.75 -17.91
N THR A 591 -14.24 8.91 -17.84
CA THR A 591 -14.70 8.08 -18.95
C THR A 591 -15.64 8.89 -19.82
N THR A 592 -15.09 9.93 -20.47
CA THR A 592 -15.84 10.76 -21.44
C THR A 592 -16.28 9.92 -22.65
N GLU A 593 -17.14 10.46 -23.51
CA GLU A 593 -17.59 9.78 -24.72
C GLU A 593 -16.41 9.33 -25.62
N VAL A 594 -15.40 10.18 -25.78
CA VAL A 594 -14.20 9.88 -26.58
C VAL A 594 -13.41 8.73 -25.96
N VAL A 595 -13.21 8.74 -24.63
CA VAL A 595 -12.53 7.67 -23.91
C VAL A 595 -13.32 6.37 -23.99
N ALA A 596 -14.65 6.44 -23.85
CA ALA A 596 -15.55 5.29 -23.90
C ALA A 596 -15.53 4.61 -25.26
N VAL A 597 -15.59 5.38 -26.35
CA VAL A 597 -15.47 4.83 -27.72
C VAL A 597 -14.14 4.13 -27.94
N MET A 598 -13.03 4.72 -27.50
CA MET A 598 -11.69 4.14 -27.63
C MET A 598 -11.54 2.83 -26.83
N ARG A 599 -12.12 2.77 -25.63
CA ARG A 599 -12.06 1.60 -24.74
C ARG A 599 -13.18 0.60 -24.96
N GLU A 600 -14.09 0.85 -25.92
CA GLU A 600 -15.27 0.02 -26.16
C GLU A 600 -16.12 -0.18 -24.90
N ALA A 601 -16.34 0.93 -24.19
CA ALA A 601 -16.98 0.98 -22.88
C ALA A 601 -18.17 1.95 -22.85
N VAL A 602 -18.90 1.99 -21.76
CA VAL A 602 -20.02 2.93 -21.53
C VAL A 602 -19.48 4.23 -20.96
N ALA A 603 -19.87 5.35 -21.59
CA ALA A 603 -19.47 6.68 -21.12
C ALA A 603 -19.99 6.96 -19.70
N TRP A 604 -19.23 7.75 -18.95
CA TRP A 604 -19.54 8.22 -17.58
C TRP A 604 -19.67 7.10 -16.54
N THR A 605 -19.22 5.89 -16.84
CA THR A 605 -19.12 4.77 -15.90
C THR A 605 -17.68 4.50 -15.53
N SER A 606 -17.46 4.07 -14.28
CA SER A 606 -16.12 3.65 -13.85
C SER A 606 -15.73 2.34 -14.52
N LEU A 607 -14.47 2.25 -14.96
CA LEU A 607 -13.92 1.08 -15.61
C LEU A 607 -12.92 0.39 -14.68
N PHE A 608 -13.08 -0.92 -14.54
CA PHE A 608 -12.21 -1.77 -13.74
C PHE A 608 -11.71 -2.92 -14.61
N SER A 609 -10.42 -3.20 -14.56
CA SER A 609 -9.88 -4.43 -15.14
C SER A 609 -9.61 -5.46 -14.04
N PRO A 610 -9.68 -6.77 -14.38
CA PRO A 610 -9.39 -7.83 -13.42
C PRO A 610 -7.90 -7.88 -13.06
N PHE A 611 -7.58 -8.65 -12.03
CA PHE A 611 -6.22 -9.05 -11.69
C PHE A 611 -6.24 -10.53 -11.29
N PRO A 612 -5.35 -11.37 -11.85
CA PRO A 612 -4.56 -11.17 -13.08
C PRO A 612 -5.39 -11.42 -14.36
N PHE A 613 -4.76 -11.81 -15.48
CA PHE A 613 -5.51 -12.25 -16.69
C PHE A 613 -6.34 -13.49 -16.39
N HIS A 614 -7.61 -13.48 -16.79
CA HIS A 614 -8.54 -14.61 -16.60
C HIS A 614 -8.14 -15.88 -17.32
N SER A 615 -7.43 -15.72 -18.44
CA SER A 615 -7.02 -16.81 -19.33
C SER A 615 -5.63 -17.37 -19.00
N VAL A 616 -4.98 -16.91 -17.93
CA VAL A 616 -3.61 -17.30 -17.58
C VAL A 616 -3.59 -17.97 -16.21
N TYR A 617 -3.42 -19.29 -16.20
CA TYR A 617 -3.29 -20.12 -14.99
C TYR A 617 -1.91 -20.79 -14.88
N SER A 618 -1.07 -20.65 -15.90
CA SER A 618 0.27 -21.21 -15.94
C SER A 618 1.17 -20.43 -16.89
N VAL A 619 2.48 -20.74 -16.87
CA VAL A 619 3.46 -20.21 -17.83
C VAL A 619 3.10 -20.57 -19.27
N GLU A 620 2.53 -21.76 -19.50
CA GLU A 620 2.11 -22.21 -20.82
C GLU A 620 0.94 -21.38 -21.37
N ASP A 621 0.00 -20.97 -20.51
CA ASP A 621 -1.07 -20.07 -20.93
C ASP A 621 -0.50 -18.67 -21.23
N HIS A 622 0.44 -18.18 -20.42
CA HIS A 622 1.16 -16.96 -20.73
C HIS A 622 1.91 -17.04 -22.07
N LYS A 623 2.54 -18.19 -22.35
CA LYS A 623 3.21 -18.42 -23.64
C LYS A 623 2.23 -18.31 -24.81
N LYS A 624 1.01 -18.81 -24.70
CA LYS A 624 -0.01 -18.67 -25.77
C LYS A 624 -0.30 -17.19 -26.07
N HIS A 625 -0.32 -16.33 -25.06
CA HIS A 625 -0.48 -14.88 -25.27
C HIS A 625 0.73 -14.27 -26.00
N VAL A 626 1.94 -14.66 -25.65
CA VAL A 626 3.15 -14.20 -26.35
C VAL A 626 3.16 -14.70 -27.79
N ASP A 627 2.84 -15.99 -28.02
CA ASP A 627 2.77 -16.59 -29.34
C ASP A 627 1.69 -15.92 -30.22
N TRP A 628 0.55 -15.51 -29.61
CA TRP A 628 -0.47 -14.75 -30.31
C TRP A 628 0.09 -13.42 -30.83
N ILE A 629 0.77 -12.62 -30.01
CA ILE A 629 1.39 -11.37 -30.45
C ILE A 629 2.41 -11.62 -31.56
N ARG A 630 3.26 -12.64 -31.43
CA ARG A 630 4.25 -13.01 -32.45
C ARG A 630 3.62 -13.46 -33.77
N THR A 631 2.42 -14.04 -33.72
CA THR A 631 1.66 -14.43 -34.91
C THR A 631 1.08 -13.20 -35.60
N VAL A 632 0.52 -12.26 -34.84
CA VAL A 632 -0.07 -11.02 -35.37
C VAL A 632 1.02 -10.06 -35.85
N ASN A 633 2.11 -9.95 -35.11
CA ASN A 633 3.23 -9.05 -35.41
C ASN A 633 4.59 -9.65 -35.02
N PRO A 634 5.27 -10.37 -35.93
CA PRO A 634 6.58 -10.98 -35.65
C PRO A 634 7.72 -9.98 -35.48
N HIS A 635 7.48 -8.70 -35.78
CA HIS A 635 8.49 -7.63 -35.72
C HIS A 635 8.43 -6.86 -34.39
N ALA A 636 7.48 -7.18 -33.53
CA ALA A 636 7.37 -6.51 -32.23
C ALA A 636 8.26 -7.13 -31.14
N VAL A 637 8.95 -6.30 -30.38
CA VAL A 637 9.47 -6.69 -29.07
C VAL A 637 8.32 -6.91 -28.12
N VAL A 638 8.36 -7.97 -27.31
CA VAL A 638 7.34 -8.31 -26.33
C VAL A 638 7.91 -8.15 -24.92
N ALA A 639 7.28 -7.28 -24.11
CA ALA A 639 7.57 -7.12 -22.70
C ALA A 639 6.40 -7.63 -21.84
N VAL A 640 6.72 -7.96 -20.59
CA VAL A 640 5.74 -8.32 -19.58
C VAL A 640 5.98 -7.47 -18.33
N LYS A 641 5.00 -6.65 -17.99
CA LYS A 641 5.02 -5.80 -16.80
C LYS A 641 4.31 -6.46 -15.63
N VAL A 642 5.04 -6.58 -14.52
CA VAL A 642 4.58 -7.16 -13.26
C VAL A 642 4.90 -6.23 -12.10
N SER A 643 4.17 -6.33 -10.99
CA SER A 643 4.60 -5.73 -9.72
C SER A 643 5.63 -6.65 -9.03
N THR A 644 5.89 -6.38 -7.76
CA THR A 644 7.01 -6.96 -7.01
C THR A 644 6.55 -7.84 -5.84
N PRO A 645 5.82 -8.97 -6.09
CA PRO A 645 5.51 -9.96 -5.06
C PRO A 645 6.77 -10.67 -4.56
N THR A 646 6.63 -11.47 -3.51
CA THR A 646 7.72 -12.26 -2.94
C THR A 646 8.35 -13.21 -3.96
N ASP A 647 7.54 -13.82 -4.84
CA ASP A 647 7.95 -14.78 -5.87
C ASP A 647 8.25 -14.15 -7.24
N VAL A 648 8.50 -12.85 -7.30
CA VAL A 648 8.75 -12.10 -8.54
C VAL A 648 9.94 -12.64 -9.36
N ASP A 649 10.91 -13.24 -8.70
CA ASP A 649 12.05 -13.90 -9.32
C ASP A 649 11.61 -15.15 -10.13
N MET A 650 10.74 -15.99 -9.58
CA MET A 650 10.15 -17.13 -10.28
C MET A 650 9.25 -16.68 -11.43
N VAL A 651 8.48 -15.60 -11.21
CA VAL A 651 7.65 -14.97 -12.26
C VAL A 651 8.53 -14.50 -13.42
N ALA A 652 9.68 -13.90 -13.16
CA ALA A 652 10.61 -13.46 -14.20
C ALA A 652 11.16 -14.62 -15.04
N VAL A 653 11.47 -15.75 -14.42
CA VAL A 653 11.87 -17.00 -15.13
C VAL A 653 10.69 -17.52 -15.96
N GLY A 654 9.48 -17.52 -15.42
CA GLY A 654 8.27 -17.89 -16.18
C GLY A 654 8.05 -17.01 -17.42
N ILE A 655 8.27 -15.71 -17.30
CA ILE A 655 8.21 -14.73 -18.41
C ILE A 655 9.24 -15.08 -19.49
N TYR A 656 10.47 -15.44 -19.10
CA TYR A 656 11.49 -15.89 -20.04
C TYR A 656 11.04 -17.12 -20.81
N TYR A 657 10.57 -18.17 -20.14
CA TYR A 657 10.10 -19.40 -20.78
C TYR A 657 8.83 -19.23 -21.60
N ALA A 658 7.99 -18.25 -21.25
CA ALA A 658 6.85 -17.86 -22.11
C ALA A 658 7.28 -17.22 -23.44
N GLY A 659 8.56 -16.82 -23.56
CA GLY A 659 9.12 -16.31 -24.81
C GLY A 659 9.16 -14.79 -24.93
N ALA A 660 8.90 -14.04 -23.87
CA ALA A 660 9.04 -12.58 -23.86
C ALA A 660 10.50 -12.14 -23.93
N HIS A 661 10.74 -10.91 -24.39
CA HIS A 661 12.08 -10.34 -24.55
C HIS A 661 12.49 -9.52 -23.32
N ILE A 662 11.51 -8.95 -22.63
CA ILE A 662 11.71 -8.01 -21.52
C ILE A 662 10.85 -8.41 -20.32
N VAL A 663 11.46 -8.46 -19.12
CA VAL A 663 10.78 -8.42 -17.83
C VAL A 663 10.76 -6.97 -17.35
N HIS A 664 9.58 -6.41 -17.10
CA HIS A 664 9.40 -5.08 -16.57
C HIS A 664 8.88 -5.17 -15.13
N LEU A 665 9.75 -4.87 -14.16
CA LEU A 665 9.38 -4.75 -12.74
C LEU A 665 8.84 -3.36 -12.47
N ASP A 666 7.60 -3.25 -11.99
CA ASP A 666 6.97 -1.98 -11.65
C ASP A 666 6.78 -1.87 -10.14
N GLY A 667 7.55 -1.01 -9.49
CA GLY A 667 7.60 -0.84 -8.04
C GLY A 667 6.55 0.11 -7.49
N GLY A 668 6.26 -0.03 -6.19
CA GLY A 668 5.21 0.70 -5.48
C GLY A 668 5.36 2.22 -5.44
N TYR A 669 6.55 2.74 -5.68
CA TYR A 669 6.79 4.19 -5.78
C TYR A 669 6.26 4.83 -7.08
N GLY A 670 5.75 4.03 -8.00
CA GLY A 670 5.19 4.50 -9.26
C GLY A 670 3.92 5.31 -9.09
N GLY A 671 3.56 6.08 -10.12
CA GLY A 671 2.34 6.86 -10.16
C GLY A 671 1.14 6.08 -10.68
N THR A 672 -0.05 6.60 -10.40
CA THR A 672 -1.32 6.11 -10.93
C THR A 672 -2.32 7.26 -11.04
N GLY A 673 -3.34 7.13 -11.91
CA GLY A 673 -4.43 8.10 -11.99
C GLY A 673 -5.37 8.04 -10.79
N ALA A 674 -5.58 6.85 -10.24
CA ALA A 674 -6.39 6.64 -9.04
C ALA A 674 -6.03 5.29 -8.41
N ALA A 675 -5.71 5.27 -7.12
CA ALA A 675 -5.54 4.05 -6.36
C ALA A 675 -5.82 4.30 -4.86
N PRO A 676 -6.36 3.29 -4.14
CA PRO A 676 -6.44 3.32 -2.69
C PRO A 676 -5.05 3.52 -2.07
N GLU A 677 -4.94 4.41 -1.09
CA GLU A 677 -3.65 4.68 -0.44
C GLU A 677 -3.08 3.44 0.24
N ILE A 678 -3.94 2.63 0.84
CA ILE A 678 -3.55 1.38 1.49
C ILE A 678 -2.79 0.43 0.54
N ALA A 679 -3.17 0.37 -0.73
CA ALA A 679 -2.50 -0.47 -1.72
C ALA A 679 -1.12 0.07 -2.11
N LYS A 680 -0.95 1.40 -2.14
CA LYS A 680 0.31 2.04 -2.55
C LYS A 680 1.45 1.82 -1.56
N LYS A 681 1.15 1.79 -0.26
CA LYS A 681 2.14 1.71 0.81
C LYS A 681 2.41 0.28 1.28
N ASN A 682 1.38 -0.57 1.28
CA ASN A 682 1.37 -1.76 2.15
C ASN A 682 1.44 -3.08 1.41
N ILE A 683 1.40 -3.09 0.07
CA ILE A 683 1.31 -4.33 -0.71
C ILE A 683 2.50 -4.44 -1.64
N ALA A 684 3.10 -5.62 -1.70
CA ALA A 684 4.29 -6.00 -2.45
C ALA A 684 5.60 -5.39 -1.91
N MET A 685 6.71 -5.83 -2.48
CA MET A 685 8.06 -5.44 -2.08
C MET A 685 8.48 -4.13 -2.75
N PRO A 686 9.19 -3.21 -2.08
CA PRO A 686 9.82 -2.07 -2.73
C PRO A 686 10.80 -2.48 -3.83
N ILE A 687 10.90 -1.66 -4.88
CA ILE A 687 11.62 -1.98 -6.11
C ILE A 687 13.12 -2.22 -5.89
N GLU A 688 13.72 -1.51 -4.94
CA GLU A 688 15.15 -1.63 -4.62
C GLU A 688 15.53 -3.02 -4.10
N TYR A 689 14.61 -3.74 -3.45
CA TYR A 689 14.82 -5.12 -3.01
C TYR A 689 14.53 -6.12 -4.14
N ALA A 690 13.55 -5.83 -4.98
CA ALA A 690 13.11 -6.73 -6.04
C ALA A 690 14.15 -6.87 -7.17
N ILE A 691 14.79 -5.76 -7.59
CA ILE A 691 15.75 -5.78 -8.69
C ILE A 691 16.90 -6.78 -8.46
N PRO A 692 17.67 -6.70 -7.35
CA PRO A 692 18.79 -7.62 -7.14
C PRO A 692 18.33 -9.05 -6.87
N LYS A 693 17.13 -9.26 -6.31
CA LYS A 693 16.54 -10.58 -6.12
C LYS A 693 16.33 -11.26 -7.48
N VAL A 694 15.64 -10.58 -8.40
CA VAL A 694 15.38 -11.09 -9.75
C VAL A 694 16.69 -11.25 -10.54
N HIS A 695 17.58 -10.26 -10.48
CA HIS A 695 18.86 -10.32 -11.17
C HIS A 695 19.67 -11.57 -10.78
N ARG A 696 19.85 -11.81 -9.47
CA ARG A 696 20.61 -12.97 -8.97
C ARG A 696 19.93 -14.30 -9.33
N PHE A 697 18.60 -14.35 -9.27
CA PHE A 697 17.88 -15.57 -9.61
C PHE A 697 18.04 -15.91 -11.10
N LEU A 698 17.91 -14.92 -12.01
CA LEU A 698 18.16 -15.11 -13.45
C LEU A 698 19.62 -15.50 -13.76
N VAL A 699 20.60 -15.02 -12.97
CA VAL A 699 22.01 -15.45 -13.08
C VAL A 699 22.14 -16.91 -12.66
N ASN A 700 21.54 -17.31 -11.55
CA ASN A 700 21.60 -18.69 -11.05
C ASN A 700 20.95 -19.68 -12.01
N GLU A 701 19.86 -19.27 -12.70
CA GLU A 701 19.20 -20.05 -13.75
C GLU A 701 19.98 -20.06 -15.08
N GLY A 702 21.06 -19.28 -15.22
CA GLY A 702 21.88 -19.22 -16.41
C GLY A 702 21.23 -18.50 -17.61
N ILE A 703 20.16 -17.73 -17.40
CA ILE A 703 19.39 -17.06 -18.46
C ILE A 703 19.49 -15.53 -18.43
N ARG A 704 20.25 -14.95 -17.47
CA ARG A 704 20.31 -13.49 -17.28
C ARG A 704 20.75 -12.71 -18.54
N ASP A 705 21.61 -13.31 -19.35
CA ASP A 705 22.12 -12.67 -20.57
C ASP A 705 21.22 -12.86 -21.79
N GLU A 706 20.14 -13.63 -21.65
CA GLU A 706 19.17 -13.88 -22.72
C GLU A 706 17.87 -13.08 -22.55
N ILE A 707 17.71 -12.33 -21.45
CA ILE A 707 16.51 -11.51 -21.20
C ILE A 707 16.91 -10.10 -20.73
N VAL A 708 16.13 -9.11 -21.14
CA VAL A 708 16.27 -7.73 -20.66
C VAL A 708 15.42 -7.55 -19.41
N LEU A 709 16.00 -6.97 -18.38
CA LEU A 709 15.34 -6.62 -17.13
C LEU A 709 15.26 -5.11 -17.00
N VAL A 710 14.06 -4.54 -16.96
CA VAL A 710 13.86 -3.11 -16.72
C VAL A 710 13.06 -2.88 -15.46
N ALA A 711 13.27 -1.74 -14.83
CA ALA A 711 12.61 -1.37 -13.59
C ALA A 711 11.91 -0.01 -13.70
N SER A 712 10.76 0.13 -13.07
CA SER A 712 10.03 1.39 -12.92
C SER A 712 9.53 1.59 -11.49
N GLY A 713 9.03 2.80 -11.22
CA GLY A 713 8.56 3.18 -9.90
C GLY A 713 9.68 3.76 -9.03
N GLY A 714 9.68 5.09 -8.89
CA GLY A 714 10.64 5.80 -8.05
C GLY A 714 11.87 6.37 -8.77
N ILE A 715 11.90 6.35 -10.09
CA ILE A 715 12.98 6.94 -10.90
C ILE A 715 12.76 8.45 -11.02
N ARG A 716 13.67 9.24 -10.49
CA ARG A 716 13.55 10.71 -10.39
C ARG A 716 14.75 11.44 -10.96
N THR A 717 15.90 10.77 -11.01
CA THR A 717 17.19 11.36 -11.40
C THR A 717 18.02 10.38 -12.24
N ALA A 718 19.05 10.88 -12.91
CA ALA A 718 20.06 10.06 -13.59
C ALA A 718 20.76 9.07 -12.62
N TYR A 719 20.95 9.48 -11.37
CA TYR A 719 21.55 8.63 -10.35
C TYR A 719 20.62 7.48 -9.93
N ASP A 720 19.29 7.70 -9.89
CA ASP A 720 18.34 6.61 -9.67
C ASP A 720 18.41 5.58 -10.80
N ILE A 721 18.59 6.03 -12.07
CA ILE A 721 18.80 5.14 -13.22
C ILE A 721 20.06 4.29 -13.01
N ALA A 722 21.19 4.94 -12.73
CA ALA A 722 22.44 4.26 -12.51
C ALA A 722 22.39 3.27 -11.34
N LYS A 723 21.73 3.62 -10.22
CA LYS A 723 21.53 2.74 -9.06
C LYS A 723 20.68 1.51 -9.41
N CYS A 724 19.58 1.68 -10.18
CA CYS A 724 18.82 0.55 -10.68
C CYS A 724 19.66 -0.43 -11.49
N ILE A 725 20.52 0.09 -12.38
CA ILE A 725 21.37 -0.73 -13.22
C ILE A 725 22.47 -1.40 -12.38
N ALA A 726 23.07 -0.69 -11.43
CA ALA A 726 24.02 -1.26 -10.49
C ALA A 726 23.41 -2.37 -9.61
N LEU A 727 22.12 -2.29 -9.29
CA LEU A 727 21.39 -3.35 -8.58
C LEU A 727 21.08 -4.56 -9.49
N GLY A 728 21.17 -4.43 -10.81
CA GLY A 728 21.03 -5.55 -11.73
C GLY A 728 20.04 -5.37 -12.88
N ALA A 729 19.36 -4.23 -13.01
CA ALA A 729 18.55 -3.94 -14.18
C ALA A 729 19.44 -3.68 -15.43
N ASP A 730 18.86 -3.76 -16.62
CA ASP A 730 19.51 -3.33 -17.87
C ASP A 730 19.16 -1.88 -18.21
N GLY A 731 18.01 -1.42 -17.77
CA GLY A 731 17.50 -0.08 -18.00
C GLY A 731 16.29 0.20 -17.12
N VAL A 732 15.66 1.35 -17.33
CA VAL A 732 14.51 1.79 -16.52
C VAL A 732 13.37 2.33 -17.37
N VAL A 733 12.20 2.48 -16.74
CA VAL A 733 11.01 3.05 -17.37
C VAL A 733 10.58 4.30 -16.60
N ILE A 734 10.45 5.41 -17.30
CA ILE A 734 10.22 6.73 -16.73
C ILE A 734 8.72 7.09 -16.76
N GLY A 735 8.17 7.42 -15.60
CA GLY A 735 6.78 7.86 -15.49
C GLY A 735 6.66 9.27 -14.94
N MET A 736 6.71 9.40 -13.62
CA MET A 736 6.43 10.65 -12.91
C MET A 736 7.38 11.79 -13.30
N ALA A 737 8.64 11.50 -13.61
CA ALA A 737 9.61 12.52 -13.99
C ALA A 737 9.22 13.25 -15.28
N ASP A 738 8.60 12.57 -16.26
CA ASP A 738 8.02 13.22 -17.45
C ASP A 738 6.96 14.24 -17.05
N LEU A 739 6.08 13.87 -16.11
CA LEU A 739 5.01 14.79 -15.66
C LEU A 739 5.57 15.97 -14.85
N VAL A 740 6.61 15.73 -14.06
CA VAL A 740 7.31 16.81 -13.35
C VAL A 740 7.98 17.75 -14.34
N ALA A 741 8.60 17.25 -15.41
CA ALA A 741 9.14 18.09 -16.49
C ALA A 741 8.06 19.00 -17.11
N LEU A 742 6.81 18.54 -17.16
CA LEU A 742 5.64 19.30 -17.61
C LEU A 742 5.05 20.25 -16.56
N GLY A 743 5.66 20.36 -15.37
CA GLY A 743 5.21 21.28 -14.33
C GLY A 743 4.36 20.64 -13.21
N CYS A 744 4.30 19.32 -13.10
CA CYS A 744 3.61 18.68 -11.98
C CYS A 744 4.26 19.05 -10.64
N THR A 745 3.45 19.55 -9.71
CA THR A 745 3.86 19.96 -8.36
C THR A 745 3.53 18.91 -7.28
N ARG A 746 3.07 17.73 -7.65
CA ARG A 746 2.74 16.62 -6.74
C ARG A 746 1.58 16.89 -5.77
N LEU A 747 0.57 17.64 -6.22
CA LEU A 747 -0.65 17.90 -5.42
C LEU A 747 -1.50 16.65 -5.15
N ALA A 748 -1.28 15.57 -5.88
CA ALA A 748 -2.04 14.30 -5.79
C ALA A 748 -3.56 14.40 -6.05
N ASP A 749 -4.01 15.49 -6.71
CA ASP A 749 -5.42 15.75 -7.05
C ASP A 749 -5.80 15.29 -8.48
N CYS A 750 -5.07 14.32 -9.03
CA CYS A 750 -5.23 13.85 -10.42
C CYS A 750 -6.63 13.31 -10.73
N GLU A 751 -7.36 12.81 -9.73
CA GLU A 751 -8.68 12.19 -9.84
C GLU A 751 -9.84 13.10 -9.41
N LYS A 752 -9.56 14.28 -8.83
CA LYS A 752 -10.59 15.17 -8.27
C LYS A 752 -11.17 16.11 -9.32
N GLY A 753 -12.46 16.34 -9.25
CA GLY A 753 -13.19 17.31 -10.08
C GLY A 753 -12.95 17.10 -11.58
N LYS A 754 -12.43 18.13 -12.26
CA LYS A 754 -12.05 18.08 -13.67
C LYS A 754 -10.65 17.50 -13.92
N GLY A 755 -9.99 16.99 -12.89
CA GLY A 755 -8.62 16.49 -12.92
C GLY A 755 -7.58 17.57 -12.61
N CYS A 756 -6.35 17.35 -13.10
CA CYS A 756 -5.21 18.21 -12.82
C CYS A 756 -5.42 19.67 -13.28
N PRO A 757 -5.27 20.66 -12.39
CA PRO A 757 -5.41 22.07 -12.76
C PRO A 757 -4.33 22.58 -13.73
N PHE A 758 -3.24 21.83 -13.90
CA PHE A 758 -2.15 22.13 -14.85
C PHE A 758 -2.36 21.52 -16.24
N GLY A 759 -3.47 20.81 -16.49
CA GLY A 759 -3.77 20.23 -17.79
C GLY A 759 -3.06 18.89 -18.07
N ILE A 760 -2.30 18.35 -17.13
CA ILE A 760 -1.50 17.11 -17.32
C ILE A 760 -2.38 15.87 -17.26
N THR A 761 -3.16 15.69 -16.18
CA THR A 761 -3.96 14.48 -15.91
C THR A 761 -5.46 14.83 -15.92
N THR A 762 -5.96 15.26 -17.05
CA THR A 762 -7.36 15.69 -17.23
C THR A 762 -7.93 15.16 -18.54
N THR A 763 -9.25 15.00 -18.57
CA THR A 763 -10.03 14.77 -19.80
C THR A 763 -10.87 16.01 -20.18
N ASP A 764 -10.79 17.10 -19.38
CA ASP A 764 -11.45 18.36 -19.69
C ASP A 764 -10.74 19.04 -20.87
N PRO A 765 -11.47 19.36 -21.98
CA PRO A 765 -10.85 19.94 -23.17
C PRO A 765 -10.19 21.30 -22.95
N GLU A 766 -10.71 22.11 -22.01
CA GLU A 766 -10.14 23.44 -21.75
C GLU A 766 -8.89 23.33 -20.89
N LEU A 767 -8.90 22.48 -19.85
CA LEU A 767 -7.71 22.24 -19.04
C LEU A 767 -6.61 21.57 -19.87
N SER A 768 -6.95 20.66 -20.79
CA SER A 768 -5.96 20.00 -21.66
C SER A 768 -5.15 21.00 -22.49
N LYS A 769 -5.74 22.14 -22.88
CA LYS A 769 -5.07 23.21 -23.68
C LYS A 769 -4.00 23.96 -22.87
N LEU A 770 -3.95 23.82 -21.56
CA LEU A 770 -2.90 24.45 -20.73
C LEU A 770 -1.51 23.88 -21.01
N ILE A 771 -1.43 22.67 -21.58
CA ILE A 771 -0.19 22.06 -22.05
C ILE A 771 -0.09 22.26 -23.57
N ASP A 772 0.94 22.96 -24.03
CA ASP A 772 1.38 22.90 -25.40
C ASP A 772 2.26 21.67 -25.63
N SER A 773 1.89 20.80 -26.59
CA SER A 773 2.57 19.52 -26.81
C SER A 773 4.01 19.67 -27.30
N HIS A 774 4.32 20.72 -28.10
CA HIS A 774 5.68 20.98 -28.58
C HIS A 774 6.56 21.49 -27.44
N TRP A 775 6.05 22.45 -26.65
CA TRP A 775 6.74 22.91 -25.45
C TRP A 775 7.00 21.75 -24.49
N GLY A 776 6.00 20.89 -24.28
CA GLY A 776 6.11 19.72 -23.42
C GLY A 776 7.14 18.71 -23.92
N ALA A 777 7.14 18.42 -25.22
CA ALA A 777 8.12 17.55 -25.86
C ALA A 777 9.55 18.04 -25.67
N GLN A 778 9.78 19.34 -25.90
CA GLN A 778 11.09 19.95 -25.71
C GLN A 778 11.59 19.83 -24.25
N ARG A 779 10.69 20.01 -23.28
CA ARG A 779 11.04 19.88 -21.86
C ARG A 779 11.44 18.46 -21.49
N ILE A 780 10.70 17.45 -21.97
CA ILE A 780 11.02 16.03 -21.72
C ILE A 780 12.33 15.68 -22.41
N ALA A 781 12.53 16.06 -23.67
CA ALA A 781 13.78 15.82 -24.41
C ALA A 781 14.99 16.50 -23.74
N ASN A 782 14.81 17.73 -23.24
CA ASN A 782 15.84 18.44 -22.48
C ASN A 782 16.20 17.70 -21.18
N LEU A 783 15.21 17.21 -20.43
CA LEU A 783 15.44 16.41 -19.22
C LEU A 783 16.25 15.15 -19.56
N TYR A 784 15.89 14.43 -20.62
CA TYR A 784 16.58 13.23 -21.08
C TYR A 784 18.01 13.53 -21.48
N ARG A 785 18.25 14.64 -22.18
CA ARG A 785 19.60 15.12 -22.52
C ARG A 785 20.42 15.41 -21.26
N ALA A 786 19.85 16.13 -20.29
CA ALA A 786 20.54 16.44 -19.05
C ALA A 786 20.90 15.18 -18.26
N TRP A 787 20.04 14.17 -18.27
CA TRP A 787 20.32 12.88 -17.61
C TRP A 787 21.38 12.05 -18.34
N ALA A 788 21.37 12.04 -19.68
CA ALA A 788 22.41 11.37 -20.45
C ALA A 788 23.80 11.96 -20.16
N LEU A 789 23.91 13.30 -20.10
CA LEU A 789 25.16 13.97 -19.72
C LEU A 789 25.62 13.57 -18.30
N GLN A 790 24.71 13.54 -17.32
CA GLN A 790 25.05 13.10 -15.96
C GLN A 790 25.52 11.64 -15.90
N LEU A 791 24.92 10.75 -16.71
CA LEU A 791 25.37 9.36 -16.79
C LEU A 791 26.75 9.24 -17.44
N HIS A 792 27.04 10.01 -18.48
CA HIS A 792 28.37 10.07 -19.07
C HIS A 792 29.43 10.50 -18.04
N ASP A 793 29.13 11.55 -17.26
CA ASP A 793 30.05 12.03 -16.22
C ASP A 793 30.25 10.94 -15.15
N LEU A 794 29.17 10.34 -14.63
CA LEU A 794 29.23 9.30 -13.60
C LEU A 794 30.02 8.06 -14.08
N LEU A 795 29.70 7.55 -15.27
CA LEU A 795 30.40 6.38 -15.81
C LEU A 795 31.89 6.68 -16.05
N GLY A 796 32.22 7.88 -16.52
CA GLY A 796 33.59 8.35 -16.64
C GLY A 796 34.35 8.36 -15.32
N GLU A 797 33.69 8.85 -14.23
CA GLU A 797 34.25 8.83 -12.87
C GLU A 797 34.45 7.41 -12.34
N LEU A 798 33.54 6.50 -12.67
CA LEU A 798 33.63 5.08 -12.31
C LEU A 798 34.60 4.29 -13.19
N GLY A 799 35.13 4.89 -14.25
CA GLY A 799 36.04 4.24 -15.17
C GLY A 799 35.39 3.24 -16.14
N LEU A 800 34.05 3.32 -16.31
CA LEU A 800 33.28 2.45 -17.17
C LEU A 800 33.11 3.03 -18.58
N ARG A 801 32.98 2.16 -19.59
CA ARG A 801 32.83 2.56 -21.00
C ARG A 801 31.42 2.38 -21.55
N ALA A 802 30.59 1.59 -20.89
CA ALA A 802 29.22 1.39 -21.27
C ALA A 802 28.32 1.33 -20.04
N ILE A 803 27.08 1.75 -20.19
CA ILE A 803 26.08 1.63 -19.11
C ILE A 803 25.85 0.17 -18.72
N GLY A 804 25.98 -0.75 -19.68
CA GLY A 804 25.90 -2.19 -19.45
C GLY A 804 26.99 -2.74 -18.53
N ASP A 805 28.14 -2.08 -18.43
CA ASP A 805 29.26 -2.47 -17.54
C ASP A 805 28.90 -2.22 -16.06
N LEU A 806 27.90 -1.38 -15.79
CA LEU A 806 27.42 -1.08 -14.45
C LEU A 806 26.44 -2.15 -13.92
N ARG A 807 25.91 -3.02 -14.78
CA ARG A 807 24.88 -4.01 -14.41
C ARG A 807 25.35 -4.97 -13.32
N GLY A 808 24.66 -4.95 -12.18
CA GLY A 808 24.95 -5.82 -11.04
C GLY A 808 26.19 -5.43 -10.22
N ARG A 809 26.76 -4.26 -10.48
CA ARG A 809 27.95 -3.74 -9.80
C ARG A 809 27.60 -3.10 -8.44
N THR A 810 27.02 -3.91 -7.53
CA THR A 810 26.70 -3.47 -6.16
C THR A 810 27.94 -3.09 -5.35
N ASP A 811 29.12 -3.54 -5.76
CA ASP A 811 30.43 -3.16 -5.20
C ASP A 811 30.75 -1.66 -5.39
N LEU A 812 30.15 -1.02 -6.38
CA LEU A 812 30.28 0.43 -6.61
C LEU A 812 29.29 1.27 -5.80
N LEU A 813 28.42 0.63 -5.01
CA LEU A 813 27.44 1.29 -4.15
C LEU A 813 27.79 1.13 -2.68
N VAL A 814 27.43 2.13 -1.89
CA VAL A 814 27.44 2.09 -0.42
C VAL A 814 26.03 2.27 0.10
N TYR A 815 25.70 1.58 1.19
CA TYR A 815 24.43 1.70 1.90
C TYR A 815 24.51 2.85 2.91
N LEU A 816 23.50 3.71 2.92
CA LEU A 816 23.34 4.80 3.88
C LEU A 816 22.50 4.34 5.09
N GLU A 817 23.16 4.19 6.23
CA GLU A 817 22.47 3.90 7.48
C GLU A 817 21.95 5.18 8.12
N ARG A 818 20.64 5.28 8.28
CA ARG A 818 20.05 6.33 9.10
C ARG A 818 20.22 5.98 10.57
N THR A 819 20.86 6.83 11.30
CA THR A 819 20.76 6.78 12.78
C THR A 819 19.33 7.18 13.14
N VAL A 820 18.51 6.22 13.47
CA VAL A 820 17.28 6.50 14.22
C VAL A 820 17.76 7.06 15.55
N ASP A 821 17.55 8.35 15.79
CA ASP A 821 17.83 8.93 17.08
C ASP A 821 17.00 8.14 18.12
N ALA A 822 17.68 7.34 18.93
CA ALA A 822 17.08 6.57 20.02
C ALA A 822 16.40 7.50 21.08
N LYS A 823 16.46 8.81 20.88
CA LYS A 823 15.79 9.84 21.71
C LYS A 823 14.43 10.28 21.17
N ALA A 824 14.00 9.82 19.98
CA ALA A 824 12.65 10.07 19.46
C ALA A 824 11.65 8.97 19.87
N GLY A 825 12.03 8.06 20.76
CA GLY A 825 11.25 6.91 21.22
C GLY A 825 11.19 6.80 22.75
N VAL A 826 11.18 7.92 23.50
CA VAL A 826 10.84 7.92 24.92
C VAL A 826 9.78 8.98 25.17
#